data_34701dcda71b8da124332028f368117e
#
_entry.id   34701dcda71b8da124332028f368117e
#
_cell.length_a   1.000
_cell.length_b   1.000
_cell.length_c   1.000
_cell.angle_alpha   90.00
_cell.angle_beta   90.00
_cell.angle_gamma   90.00
#
_symmetry.space_group_name_H-M   'P 1'
#
loop_
_entity.id
_entity.type
_entity.pdbx_description
1 polymer ?
#
loop_
_entity_poly.entity_id
_entity_poly.type
_entity_poly.pdbx_seq_one_letter_code
_entity_poly.pdbx_strand_id
1 'polypeptide(L)'
;MTDFQREILEGIPAELPEAKPYDAAVNHAPRRKDILTAEEKVLALRNALRYFPERLHAALAPEFAEELQRYGRIYMYRYRPSYDMYARPIDEYPAKSRQAAAIMAMIQNNLDPRVAQHPHELIIYGGNGAIFQNWAQYRLTMRYLATMTDEQTLAMYSGHPLGLFPSHRDAPRVVVTNGMVIPNYSKPDDWERFNALGVSQYGQMTAGSYMYIGPQGIVHGTTITVMNAARKVLRQRFLDCARNDSGGARNGGADLDDRGGMLFVTAGLGGMSGAQPKAGNIAGVVSVTAEINPLAARKRYEQGWVDELHDSLDELIPRIRKAVAAKEVVSLAYVGNVVDLWERLADERIRVDLGSDQTSLHNPWAGGYYPVGYSLEESQRMMAAEPDRFRKAVQESLRRHVAAINRLAADGMYFFDYGNAFLLESSRAGADILLPDGRFRYPSYVQDIMGPMYFDYGFGPFRWVCMSEKPEDLAKTDEIAVRVLSDIAATAPEEIAGQMRDNIRWIREAGRNRLVVGSQARILYADCEGRTKIALAFNDAIRSGEITAPIVLGRDHHDVSGTDSPFRETSNIYDGSRFTADMAIQNVIGDAFRGATWVSIHNGGGVGWGEVINGGFGMVIDGSDDAARHIRQMLFWDVNNGIARRSWARNDGARTAIAREMARTPGLEVTVPNLADETLIRAVILSAVEKSL
;
A
#
# COMPACT_ATOMS: atom_id res chain seq x y z
N MET A 1 -4.69 -29.02 -24.52
CA MET A 1 -3.78 -27.91 -24.11
C MET A 1 -4.11 -26.70 -24.97
N THR A 2 -4.48 -25.59 -24.36
CA THR A 2 -4.84 -24.34 -25.04
C THR A 2 -3.57 -23.58 -25.49
N ASP A 3 -3.71 -22.56 -26.35
CA ASP A 3 -2.58 -21.70 -26.76
C ASP A 3 -1.95 -20.98 -25.54
N PHE A 4 -2.78 -20.52 -24.61
CA PHE A 4 -2.39 -19.97 -23.32
C PHE A 4 -1.45 -20.92 -22.54
N GLN A 5 -1.86 -22.20 -22.40
CA GLN A 5 -1.07 -23.18 -21.68
C GLN A 5 0.24 -23.52 -22.40
N ARG A 6 0.22 -23.58 -23.73
CA ARG A 6 1.42 -23.85 -24.54
C ARG A 6 2.43 -22.71 -24.40
N GLU A 7 2.00 -21.47 -24.52
CA GLU A 7 2.88 -20.31 -24.42
C GLU A 7 3.53 -20.17 -23.01
N ILE A 8 2.80 -20.53 -21.96
CA ILE A 8 3.37 -20.58 -20.60
C ILE A 8 4.46 -21.66 -20.50
N LEU A 9 4.18 -22.87 -20.96
CA LEU A 9 5.12 -23.98 -20.87
C LEU A 9 6.36 -23.78 -21.76
N GLU A 10 6.23 -23.09 -22.87
CA GLU A 10 7.35 -22.70 -23.73
C GLU A 10 8.32 -21.75 -22.99
N GLY A 11 7.78 -20.79 -22.23
CA GLY A 11 8.57 -19.76 -21.55
C GLY A 11 9.16 -18.76 -22.55
N ILE A 12 10.49 -18.60 -22.57
CA ILE A 12 11.16 -17.80 -23.60
C ILE A 12 11.23 -18.63 -24.89
N PRO A 13 10.61 -18.18 -25.99
CA PRO A 13 10.64 -18.91 -27.25
C PRO A 13 12.07 -19.14 -27.76
N ALA A 14 12.32 -20.32 -28.33
CA ALA A 14 13.62 -20.64 -28.91
C ALA A 14 13.91 -19.82 -30.17
N GLU A 15 12.88 -19.49 -30.93
CA GLU A 15 12.95 -18.65 -32.11
C GLU A 15 12.53 -17.23 -31.77
N LEU A 16 12.96 -16.27 -32.58
CA LEU A 16 12.69 -14.86 -32.42
C LEU A 16 11.20 -14.57 -32.70
N PRO A 17 10.39 -14.15 -31.71
CA PRO A 17 9.00 -13.76 -31.97
C PRO A 17 8.90 -12.57 -32.92
N GLU A 18 7.72 -12.33 -33.49
CA GLU A 18 7.47 -11.11 -34.24
C GLU A 18 7.69 -9.87 -33.38
N ALA A 19 8.27 -8.81 -33.99
CA ALA A 19 8.43 -7.53 -33.32
C ALA A 19 7.07 -6.95 -32.96
N LYS A 20 6.95 -6.44 -31.73
CA LYS A 20 5.75 -5.73 -31.27
C LYS A 20 6.01 -4.23 -31.37
N PRO A 21 5.38 -3.53 -32.33
CA PRO A 21 5.59 -2.11 -32.51
C PRO A 21 5.11 -1.33 -31.28
N TYR A 22 5.67 -0.15 -31.09
CA TYR A 22 5.18 0.80 -30.11
C TYR A 22 3.75 1.22 -30.45
N ASP A 23 2.85 1.10 -29.49
CA ASP A 23 1.46 1.50 -29.61
C ASP A 23 1.21 2.77 -28.77
N ALA A 24 1.11 3.92 -29.45
CA ALA A 24 0.90 5.21 -28.79
C ALA A 24 -0.49 5.35 -28.11
N ALA A 25 -1.44 4.46 -28.41
CA ALA A 25 -2.75 4.45 -27.75
C ALA A 25 -2.71 3.86 -26.33
N VAL A 26 -1.63 3.16 -25.97
CA VAL A 26 -1.43 2.58 -24.65
C VAL A 26 -0.94 3.65 -23.68
N ASN A 27 -1.47 3.61 -22.45
CA ASN A 27 -0.98 4.46 -21.36
C ASN A 27 0.37 3.97 -20.86
N HIS A 28 1.43 4.38 -21.53
CA HIS A 28 2.80 4.02 -21.19
C HIS A 28 3.30 4.72 -19.92
N ALA A 29 4.19 4.06 -19.20
CA ALA A 29 4.92 4.67 -18.11
C ALA A 29 5.79 5.85 -18.60
N PRO A 30 5.94 6.93 -17.82
CA PRO A 30 6.84 8.01 -18.16
C PRO A 30 8.28 7.51 -18.38
N ARG A 31 8.98 8.13 -19.32
CA ARG A 31 10.40 7.85 -19.54
C ARG A 31 11.19 8.02 -18.24
N ARG A 32 12.02 7.05 -17.91
CA ARG A 32 12.90 7.10 -16.75
C ARG A 32 14.13 7.96 -17.02
N LYS A 33 14.72 8.48 -15.95
CA LYS A 33 15.96 9.27 -16.01
C LYS A 33 17.04 8.47 -16.74
N ASP A 34 17.74 9.11 -17.68
CA ASP A 34 18.96 8.58 -18.30
C ASP A 34 20.13 8.83 -17.35
N ILE A 35 20.53 7.80 -16.62
CA ILE A 35 21.52 7.89 -15.54
C ILE A 35 22.79 7.08 -15.85
N LEU A 36 22.75 6.24 -16.89
CA LEU A 36 23.86 5.35 -17.23
C LEU A 36 24.92 6.04 -18.07
N THR A 37 26.20 5.82 -17.74
CA THR A 37 27.32 6.14 -18.62
C THR A 37 27.29 5.27 -19.89
N ALA A 38 28.15 5.58 -20.87
CA ALA A 38 28.25 4.77 -22.09
C ALA A 38 28.65 3.32 -21.80
N GLU A 39 29.60 3.10 -20.91
CA GLU A 39 30.05 1.78 -20.48
C GLU A 39 28.95 1.02 -19.74
N GLU A 40 28.17 1.71 -18.92
CA GLU A 40 27.04 1.14 -18.20
C GLU A 40 25.88 0.78 -19.15
N LYS A 41 25.65 1.54 -20.21
CA LYS A 41 24.70 1.16 -21.26
C LYS A 41 25.11 -0.16 -21.94
N VAL A 42 26.41 -0.36 -22.20
CA VAL A 42 26.92 -1.64 -22.68
C VAL A 42 26.68 -2.76 -21.68
N LEU A 43 26.88 -2.49 -20.39
CA LEU A 43 26.59 -3.45 -19.32
C LEU A 43 25.10 -3.79 -19.23
N ALA A 44 24.21 -2.80 -19.33
CA ALA A 44 22.76 -2.99 -19.34
C ALA A 44 22.31 -3.89 -20.50
N LEU A 45 22.83 -3.66 -21.71
CA LEU A 45 22.58 -4.52 -22.87
C LEU A 45 23.08 -5.94 -22.67
N ARG A 46 24.29 -6.11 -22.12
CA ARG A 46 24.82 -7.43 -21.78
C ARG A 46 23.94 -8.16 -20.77
N ASN A 47 23.45 -7.46 -19.75
CA ASN A 47 22.53 -8.00 -18.77
C ASN A 47 21.19 -8.39 -19.39
N ALA A 48 20.70 -7.65 -20.37
CA ALA A 48 19.47 -7.98 -21.08
C ALA A 48 19.67 -9.20 -22.02
N LEU A 49 20.75 -9.23 -22.77
CA LEU A 49 21.01 -10.30 -23.74
C LEU A 49 21.28 -11.67 -23.11
N ARG A 50 21.71 -11.74 -21.84
CA ARG A 50 21.99 -13.01 -21.15
C ARG A 50 20.77 -13.94 -20.99
N TYR A 51 19.56 -13.46 -21.23
CA TYR A 51 18.34 -14.29 -21.26
C TYR A 51 18.21 -15.12 -22.54
N PHE A 52 18.99 -14.83 -23.57
CA PHE A 52 18.80 -15.35 -24.93
C PHE A 52 20.06 -16.04 -25.45
N PRO A 53 19.91 -17.07 -26.32
CA PRO A 53 21.06 -17.70 -26.97
C PRO A 53 21.78 -16.70 -27.88
N GLU A 54 23.08 -16.82 -28.01
CA GLU A 54 23.97 -15.92 -28.74
C GLU A 54 23.51 -15.64 -30.18
N ARG A 55 22.93 -16.65 -30.88
CA ARG A 55 22.40 -16.47 -32.25
C ARG A 55 21.32 -15.40 -32.39
N LEU A 56 20.65 -15.02 -31.31
CA LEU A 56 19.62 -13.99 -31.29
C LEU A 56 20.17 -12.60 -30.92
N HIS A 57 21.39 -12.50 -30.41
CA HIS A 57 21.95 -11.26 -29.89
C HIS A 57 22.06 -10.16 -30.95
N ALA A 58 22.44 -10.50 -32.18
CA ALA A 58 22.57 -9.55 -33.28
C ALA A 58 21.22 -8.87 -33.65
N ALA A 59 20.12 -9.60 -33.48
CA ALA A 59 18.78 -9.06 -33.74
C ALA A 59 18.24 -8.26 -32.55
N LEU A 60 18.50 -8.73 -31.31
CA LEU A 60 17.93 -8.15 -30.08
C LEU A 60 18.71 -6.93 -29.56
N ALA A 61 20.02 -6.87 -29.76
CA ALA A 61 20.84 -5.77 -29.21
C ALA A 61 20.40 -4.39 -29.71
N PRO A 62 20.13 -4.16 -31.02
CA PRO A 62 19.62 -2.87 -31.49
C PRO A 62 18.26 -2.52 -30.90
N GLU A 63 17.35 -3.49 -30.76
CA GLU A 63 16.01 -3.29 -30.20
C GLU A 63 16.08 -2.91 -28.71
N PHE A 64 16.90 -3.60 -27.93
CA PHE A 64 17.08 -3.28 -26.50
C PHE A 64 17.81 -1.95 -26.30
N ALA A 65 18.69 -1.56 -27.20
CA ALA A 65 19.32 -0.23 -27.20
C ALA A 65 18.28 0.86 -27.46
N GLU A 66 17.35 0.63 -28.40
CA GLU A 66 16.23 1.55 -28.67
C GLU A 66 15.29 1.67 -27.46
N GLU A 67 14.93 0.53 -26.83
CA GLU A 67 14.12 0.56 -25.58
C GLU A 67 14.81 1.35 -24.48
N LEU A 68 16.11 1.13 -24.24
CA LEU A 68 16.89 1.86 -23.25
C LEU A 68 16.91 3.38 -23.55
N GLN A 69 17.03 3.77 -24.82
CA GLN A 69 16.98 5.16 -25.23
C GLN A 69 15.59 5.76 -25.07
N ARG A 70 14.53 5.02 -25.41
CA ARG A 70 13.13 5.47 -25.39
C ARG A 70 12.57 5.57 -23.99
N TYR A 71 12.82 4.55 -23.16
CA TYR A 71 12.18 4.41 -21.84
C TYR A 71 13.13 4.65 -20.65
N GLY A 72 14.45 4.64 -20.89
CA GLY A 72 15.47 4.58 -19.85
C GLY A 72 15.57 3.21 -19.17
N ARG A 73 14.89 2.21 -19.72
CA ARG A 73 14.85 0.80 -19.24
C ARG A 73 14.68 -0.15 -20.41
N ILE A 74 15.03 -1.43 -20.22
CA ILE A 74 14.86 -2.50 -21.20
C ILE A 74 13.74 -3.41 -20.73
N TYR A 75 12.57 -3.29 -21.35
CA TYR A 75 11.37 -4.06 -21.00
C TYR A 75 11.23 -5.36 -21.80
N MET A 76 11.95 -5.52 -22.92
CA MET A 76 11.87 -6.68 -23.81
C MET A 76 10.46 -6.87 -24.38
N TYR A 77 9.87 -5.81 -24.93
CA TYR A 77 8.49 -5.78 -25.42
C TYR A 77 8.13 -6.89 -26.39
N ARG A 78 9.05 -7.30 -27.22
CA ARG A 78 8.88 -8.42 -28.17
C ARG A 78 8.39 -9.69 -27.47
N TYR A 79 8.82 -9.89 -26.22
CA TYR A 79 8.51 -11.08 -25.43
C TYR A 79 7.23 -10.97 -24.59
N ARG A 80 6.44 -9.91 -24.76
CA ARG A 80 5.10 -9.87 -24.16
C ARG A 80 4.30 -11.08 -24.63
N PRO A 81 3.50 -11.73 -23.74
CA PRO A 81 2.59 -12.80 -24.15
C PRO A 81 1.61 -12.36 -25.24
N SER A 82 1.11 -13.34 -26.00
CA SER A 82 0.07 -13.11 -27.00
C SER A 82 -1.34 -13.19 -26.42
N TYR A 83 -1.50 -13.82 -25.27
CA TYR A 83 -2.78 -13.95 -24.58
C TYR A 83 -3.12 -12.72 -23.73
N ASP A 84 -4.42 -12.54 -23.51
CA ASP A 84 -4.93 -11.47 -22.65
C ASP A 84 -4.51 -11.67 -21.19
N MET A 85 -4.06 -10.60 -20.56
CA MET A 85 -3.52 -10.59 -19.21
C MET A 85 -4.64 -10.36 -18.20
N TYR A 86 -5.14 -11.43 -17.58
CA TYR A 86 -6.07 -11.43 -16.46
C TYR A 86 -5.98 -12.77 -15.72
N ALA A 87 -6.38 -12.81 -14.46
CA ALA A 87 -6.46 -14.06 -13.71
C ALA A 87 -7.61 -14.93 -14.25
N ARG A 88 -7.31 -16.22 -14.43
CA ARG A 88 -8.27 -17.24 -14.86
C ARG A 88 -8.62 -18.15 -13.68
N PRO A 89 -9.73 -18.91 -13.77
CA PRO A 89 -9.96 -19.99 -12.84
C PRO A 89 -8.74 -20.89 -12.69
N ILE A 90 -8.47 -21.31 -11.46
CA ILE A 90 -7.20 -22.01 -11.11
C ILE A 90 -6.93 -23.25 -11.96
N ASP A 91 -7.97 -23.96 -12.37
CA ASP A 91 -7.85 -25.20 -13.15
C ASP A 91 -7.45 -24.96 -14.63
N GLU A 92 -7.41 -23.73 -15.10
CA GLU A 92 -6.95 -23.41 -16.46
C GLU A 92 -5.42 -23.30 -16.55
N TYR A 93 -4.72 -23.20 -15.43
CA TYR A 93 -3.26 -23.08 -15.42
C TYR A 93 -2.55 -24.42 -15.60
N PRO A 94 -1.47 -24.48 -16.41
CA PRO A 94 -0.73 -25.72 -16.67
C PRO A 94 0.27 -26.03 -15.55
N ALA A 95 -0.14 -25.89 -14.29
CA ALA A 95 0.73 -26.11 -13.14
C ALA A 95 0.54 -27.53 -12.56
N LYS A 96 1.59 -28.08 -11.94
CA LYS A 96 1.56 -29.39 -11.28
C LYS A 96 0.93 -29.35 -9.89
N SER A 97 0.87 -28.18 -9.27
CA SER A 97 0.23 -27.98 -7.96
C SER A 97 -0.72 -26.80 -7.95
N ARG A 98 -1.73 -26.85 -7.07
CA ARG A 98 -2.68 -25.75 -6.88
C ARG A 98 -2.00 -24.49 -6.35
N GLN A 99 -0.98 -24.64 -5.52
CA GLN A 99 -0.17 -23.55 -5.00
C GLN A 99 0.53 -22.78 -6.11
N ALA A 100 1.18 -23.46 -7.01
CA ALA A 100 1.84 -22.83 -8.16
C ALA A 100 0.82 -22.18 -9.12
N ALA A 101 -0.31 -22.83 -9.39
CA ALA A 101 -1.38 -22.27 -10.20
C ALA A 101 -1.96 -20.98 -9.58
N ALA A 102 -2.16 -20.95 -8.26
CA ALA A 102 -2.63 -19.77 -7.55
C ALA A 102 -1.63 -18.61 -7.65
N ILE A 103 -0.32 -18.86 -7.52
CA ILE A 103 0.70 -17.83 -7.70
C ILE A 103 0.67 -17.28 -9.14
N MET A 104 0.51 -18.14 -10.14
CA MET A 104 0.39 -17.73 -11.55
C MET A 104 -0.85 -16.82 -11.76
N ALA A 105 -1.98 -17.19 -11.18
CA ALA A 105 -3.22 -16.39 -11.23
C ALA A 105 -3.01 -15.00 -10.58
N MET A 106 -2.37 -14.95 -9.42
CA MET A 106 -2.08 -13.69 -8.73
C MET A 106 -1.11 -12.79 -9.52
N ILE A 107 -0.09 -13.34 -10.16
CA ILE A 107 0.79 -12.61 -11.07
C ILE A 107 -0.01 -11.99 -12.23
N GLN A 108 -0.92 -12.76 -12.84
CA GLN A 108 -1.73 -12.28 -13.96
C GLN A 108 -2.79 -11.25 -13.51
N ASN A 109 -3.39 -11.43 -12.33
CA ASN A 109 -4.27 -10.40 -11.75
C ASN A 109 -3.53 -9.07 -11.57
N ASN A 110 -2.28 -9.10 -11.09
CA ASN A 110 -1.48 -7.88 -10.91
C ASN A 110 -1.19 -7.18 -12.24
N LEU A 111 -1.08 -7.91 -13.34
CA LEU A 111 -0.80 -7.38 -14.69
C LEU A 111 -2.06 -7.12 -15.53
N ASP A 112 -3.25 -7.42 -15.02
CA ASP A 112 -4.52 -7.11 -15.67
C ASP A 112 -4.61 -5.60 -15.96
N PRO A 113 -4.90 -5.16 -17.20
CA PRO A 113 -5.02 -3.75 -17.55
C PRO A 113 -6.06 -2.96 -16.73
N ARG A 114 -7.04 -3.65 -16.15
CA ARG A 114 -8.01 -3.05 -15.22
C ARG A 114 -7.39 -2.74 -13.85
N VAL A 115 -6.35 -3.48 -13.46
CA VAL A 115 -5.67 -3.45 -12.16
C VAL A 115 -4.39 -2.64 -12.24
N ALA A 116 -3.51 -2.94 -13.20
CA ALA A 116 -2.20 -2.33 -13.34
C ALA A 116 -2.26 -0.90 -13.93
N GLN A 117 -1.36 -0.04 -13.46
CA GLN A 117 -1.24 1.34 -13.96
C GLN A 117 -0.61 1.38 -15.36
N HIS A 118 0.49 0.66 -15.56
CA HIS A 118 1.21 0.55 -16.83
C HIS A 118 1.59 -0.92 -17.09
N PRO A 119 0.61 -1.76 -17.47
CA PRO A 119 0.82 -3.21 -17.59
C PRO A 119 1.86 -3.57 -18.65
N HIS A 120 2.03 -2.76 -19.69
CA HIS A 120 3.04 -3.00 -20.74
C HIS A 120 4.48 -2.86 -20.20
N GLU A 121 4.70 -1.99 -19.23
CA GLU A 121 5.97 -1.80 -18.51
C GLU A 121 6.03 -2.59 -17.19
N LEU A 122 5.10 -3.52 -16.96
CA LEU A 122 5.05 -4.36 -15.76
C LEU A 122 4.92 -3.57 -14.45
N ILE A 123 4.39 -2.33 -14.53
CA ILE A 123 4.19 -1.42 -13.40
C ILE A 123 2.75 -1.50 -12.92
N ILE A 124 2.57 -1.84 -11.65
CA ILE A 124 1.27 -2.09 -11.04
C ILE A 124 0.68 -0.80 -10.47
N TYR A 125 1.42 -0.09 -9.61
CA TYR A 125 0.97 1.19 -9.05
C TYR A 125 2.16 2.06 -8.58
N GLY A 126 1.86 3.29 -8.18
CA GLY A 126 2.86 4.23 -7.62
C GLY A 126 3.91 4.70 -8.64
N GLY A 127 3.63 4.57 -9.94
CA GLY A 127 4.47 5.05 -11.03
C GLY A 127 5.74 4.23 -11.32
N ASN A 128 6.18 3.38 -10.38
CA ASN A 128 7.39 2.56 -10.52
C ASN A 128 7.35 1.23 -9.76
N GLY A 129 6.27 0.93 -9.05
CA GLY A 129 6.09 -0.35 -8.35
C GLY A 129 5.90 -1.49 -9.34
N ALA A 130 6.98 -2.19 -9.69
CA ALA A 130 7.01 -3.22 -10.71
C ALA A 130 6.89 -4.63 -10.11
N ILE A 131 6.31 -5.54 -10.89
CA ILE A 131 6.26 -6.97 -10.55
C ILE A 131 7.48 -7.72 -11.12
N PHE A 132 7.92 -7.32 -12.32
CA PHE A 132 9.15 -7.77 -12.98
C PHE A 132 9.82 -6.58 -13.65
N GLN A 133 11.10 -6.71 -14.00
CA GLN A 133 11.81 -5.67 -14.75
C GLN A 133 11.56 -5.76 -16.27
N ASN A 134 11.32 -6.97 -16.78
CA ASN A 134 11.14 -7.23 -18.21
C ASN A 134 10.30 -8.49 -18.47
N TRP A 135 9.83 -8.64 -19.70
CA TRP A 135 8.95 -9.73 -20.12
C TRP A 135 9.63 -11.11 -20.18
N ALA A 136 10.96 -11.19 -20.33
CA ALA A 136 11.65 -12.46 -20.23
C ALA A 136 11.59 -13.03 -18.80
N GLN A 137 11.69 -12.19 -17.79
CA GLN A 137 11.52 -12.58 -16.39
C GLN A 137 10.12 -13.14 -16.13
N TYR A 138 9.07 -12.47 -16.63
CA TYR A 138 7.70 -12.98 -16.55
C TYR A 138 7.57 -14.37 -17.16
N ARG A 139 8.03 -14.56 -18.41
CA ARG A 139 7.96 -15.85 -19.12
C ARG A 139 8.68 -16.97 -18.39
N LEU A 140 9.89 -16.72 -17.92
CA LEU A 140 10.65 -17.71 -17.14
C LEU A 140 9.96 -18.06 -15.83
N THR A 141 9.43 -17.07 -15.11
CA THR A 141 8.72 -17.28 -13.84
C THR A 141 7.48 -18.14 -14.05
N MET A 142 6.65 -17.82 -15.05
CA MET A 142 5.45 -18.60 -15.36
C MET A 142 5.78 -20.04 -15.75
N ARG A 143 6.84 -20.24 -16.55
CA ARG A 143 7.33 -21.59 -16.90
C ARG A 143 7.83 -22.36 -15.68
N TYR A 144 8.60 -21.74 -14.79
CA TYR A 144 9.07 -22.39 -13.58
C TYR A 144 7.91 -22.80 -12.68
N LEU A 145 6.93 -21.92 -12.47
CA LEU A 145 5.72 -22.23 -11.71
C LEU A 145 4.91 -23.37 -12.34
N ALA A 146 4.81 -23.42 -13.68
CA ALA A 146 4.12 -24.49 -14.39
C ALA A 146 4.81 -25.86 -14.23
N THR A 147 6.14 -25.88 -14.11
CA THR A 147 6.95 -27.11 -14.09
C THR A 147 7.37 -27.58 -12.71
N MET A 148 7.35 -26.70 -11.71
CA MET A 148 7.80 -27.02 -10.35
C MET A 148 6.93 -28.07 -9.67
N THR A 149 7.54 -28.80 -8.74
CA THR A 149 6.87 -29.73 -7.83
C THR A 149 6.63 -29.10 -6.47
N ASP A 150 5.88 -29.80 -5.61
CA ASP A 150 5.64 -29.37 -4.22
C ASP A 150 6.89 -29.44 -3.32
N GLU A 151 7.95 -30.08 -3.80
CA GLU A 151 9.24 -30.22 -3.13
C GLU A 151 10.32 -29.30 -3.74
N GLN A 152 9.90 -28.17 -4.32
CA GLN A 152 10.79 -27.17 -4.88
C GLN A 152 10.39 -25.76 -4.44
N THR A 153 11.39 -24.89 -4.32
CA THR A 153 11.25 -23.46 -4.11
C THR A 153 11.86 -22.70 -5.30
N LEU A 154 11.10 -21.79 -5.88
CA LEU A 154 11.59 -20.83 -6.86
C LEU A 154 12.19 -19.63 -6.11
N ALA A 155 13.48 -19.39 -6.31
CA ALA A 155 14.16 -18.22 -5.79
C ALA A 155 14.10 -17.07 -6.80
N MET A 156 13.61 -15.90 -6.33
CA MET A 156 13.44 -14.69 -7.13
C MET A 156 14.36 -13.58 -6.62
N TYR A 157 15.14 -13.00 -7.50
CA TYR A 157 16.05 -11.91 -7.22
C TYR A 157 15.68 -10.69 -8.08
N SER A 158 15.10 -9.67 -7.48
CA SER A 158 14.71 -8.44 -8.18
C SER A 158 14.00 -8.69 -9.51
N GLY A 159 12.97 -9.53 -9.48
CA GLY A 159 12.19 -9.95 -10.64
C GLY A 159 12.82 -11.10 -11.46
N HIS A 160 14.12 -11.38 -11.31
CA HIS A 160 14.78 -12.47 -12.03
C HIS A 160 14.61 -13.80 -11.31
N PRO A 161 14.03 -14.83 -11.97
CA PRO A 161 13.97 -16.18 -11.42
C PRO A 161 15.33 -16.86 -11.52
N LEU A 162 16.00 -17.04 -10.37
CA LEU A 162 17.29 -17.71 -10.30
C LEU A 162 17.18 -19.21 -10.63
N GLY A 163 16.07 -19.85 -10.25
CA GLY A 163 15.82 -21.25 -10.54
C GLY A 163 15.03 -21.95 -9.46
N LEU A 164 14.73 -23.24 -9.74
CA LEU A 164 14.05 -24.15 -8.83
C LEU A 164 15.07 -24.91 -7.98
N PHE A 165 14.94 -24.82 -6.67
CA PHE A 165 15.81 -25.49 -5.71
C PHE A 165 15.03 -26.58 -4.97
N PRO A 166 15.63 -27.76 -4.72
CA PRO A 166 15.02 -28.80 -3.88
C PRO A 166 14.63 -28.24 -2.51
N SER A 167 13.44 -28.61 -2.03
CA SER A 167 12.87 -28.15 -0.79
C SER A 167 11.94 -29.22 -0.19
N HIS A 168 10.94 -28.83 0.58
CA HIS A 168 9.93 -29.72 1.15
C HIS A 168 8.53 -29.04 1.11
N ARG A 169 7.48 -29.83 1.34
CA ARG A 169 6.10 -29.37 1.18
C ARG A 169 5.69 -28.18 2.06
N ASP A 170 6.26 -28.06 3.25
CA ASP A 170 5.98 -26.94 4.15
C ASP A 170 6.80 -25.67 3.82
N ALA A 171 7.81 -25.76 2.95
CA ALA A 171 8.59 -24.61 2.53
C ALA A 171 7.82 -23.74 1.52
N PRO A 172 8.10 -22.43 1.46
CA PRO A 172 7.53 -21.57 0.43
C PRO A 172 7.82 -22.06 -0.98
N ARG A 173 6.80 -22.00 -1.85
CA ARG A 173 6.96 -22.26 -3.29
C ARG A 173 7.79 -21.17 -3.96
N VAL A 174 7.71 -19.93 -3.46
CA VAL A 174 8.49 -18.80 -3.98
C VAL A 174 9.03 -17.95 -2.84
N VAL A 175 10.30 -17.55 -2.97
CA VAL A 175 10.94 -16.56 -2.11
C VAL A 175 11.38 -15.38 -2.97
N VAL A 176 10.89 -14.19 -2.66
CA VAL A 176 11.14 -12.98 -3.45
C VAL A 176 11.92 -11.97 -2.64
N THR A 177 12.98 -11.42 -3.24
CA THR A 177 13.67 -10.23 -2.71
C THR A 177 13.73 -9.14 -3.78
N ASN A 178 13.41 -7.90 -3.42
CA ASN A 178 13.45 -6.77 -4.34
C ASN A 178 14.16 -5.58 -3.72
N GLY A 179 15.07 -4.95 -4.46
CA GLY A 179 15.68 -3.68 -4.10
C GLY A 179 16.57 -3.70 -2.85
N MET A 180 17.03 -4.86 -2.42
CA MET A 180 17.84 -5.03 -1.20
C MET A 180 19.29 -4.59 -1.44
N VAL A 181 19.48 -3.28 -1.59
CA VAL A 181 20.80 -2.68 -1.83
C VAL A 181 21.54 -2.48 -0.51
N ILE A 182 22.82 -2.74 -0.51
CA ILE A 182 23.70 -2.55 0.69
C ILE A 182 23.70 -1.08 1.09
N PRO A 183 23.50 -0.73 2.37
CA PRO A 183 23.24 0.66 2.81
C PRO A 183 24.26 1.71 2.35
N ASN A 184 25.56 1.40 2.38
CA ASN A 184 26.58 2.34 1.93
C ASN A 184 26.60 2.61 0.42
N TYR A 185 25.85 1.84 -0.35
CA TYR A 185 25.74 1.93 -1.82
C TYR A 185 24.31 2.22 -2.27
N SER A 186 23.50 2.80 -1.38
CA SER A 186 22.06 3.00 -1.57
C SER A 186 21.65 4.47 -1.53
N LYS A 187 22.37 5.32 -2.25
CA LYS A 187 21.96 6.70 -2.51
C LYS A 187 20.82 6.72 -3.55
N PRO A 188 20.00 7.77 -3.61
CA PRO A 188 18.86 7.81 -4.56
C PRO A 188 19.22 7.49 -6.01
N ASP A 189 20.33 8.02 -6.52
CA ASP A 189 20.78 7.73 -7.88
C ASP A 189 21.32 6.30 -8.07
N ASP A 190 21.81 5.64 -7.01
CA ASP A 190 22.29 4.25 -7.08
C ASP A 190 21.14 3.28 -7.39
N TRP A 191 19.97 3.45 -6.74
CA TRP A 191 18.80 2.61 -7.04
C TRP A 191 18.31 2.77 -8.48
N GLU A 192 18.21 4.01 -8.97
CA GLU A 192 17.83 4.27 -10.35
C GLU A 192 18.83 3.65 -11.33
N ARG A 193 20.11 3.75 -11.03
CA ARG A 193 21.19 3.15 -11.81
C ARG A 193 21.12 1.62 -11.82
N PHE A 194 20.98 0.97 -10.66
CA PHE A 194 20.86 -0.49 -10.60
C PHE A 194 19.60 -1.00 -11.28
N ASN A 195 18.51 -0.27 -11.21
CA ASN A 195 17.31 -0.60 -11.95
C ASN A 195 17.52 -0.48 -13.46
N ALA A 196 18.17 0.59 -13.95
CA ALA A 196 18.48 0.77 -15.36
C ALA A 196 19.46 -0.29 -15.90
N LEU A 197 20.39 -0.77 -15.05
CA LEU A 197 21.27 -1.90 -15.36
C LEU A 197 20.56 -3.26 -15.40
N GLY A 198 19.30 -3.33 -14.96
CA GLY A 198 18.53 -4.57 -14.89
C GLY A 198 19.01 -5.53 -13.79
N VAL A 199 19.55 -5.00 -12.67
CA VAL A 199 20.08 -5.81 -11.56
C VAL A 199 19.37 -5.58 -10.24
N SER A 200 18.53 -4.54 -10.13
CA SER A 200 17.70 -4.30 -8.96
C SER A 200 16.33 -3.78 -9.36
N GLN A 201 15.31 -4.10 -8.59
CA GLN A 201 13.93 -3.72 -8.84
C GLN A 201 13.32 -3.01 -7.64
N TYR A 202 12.55 -1.95 -7.89
CA TYR A 202 11.68 -1.35 -6.91
C TYR A 202 10.43 -2.21 -6.71
N GLY A 203 10.45 -3.06 -5.70
CA GLY A 203 9.34 -3.92 -5.34
C GLY A 203 8.41 -3.22 -4.35
N GLN A 204 7.53 -2.38 -4.82
CA GLN A 204 6.63 -1.62 -3.95
C GLN A 204 5.55 -2.52 -3.35
N MET A 205 5.67 -2.83 -2.05
CA MET A 205 4.65 -3.52 -1.24
C MET A 205 3.96 -4.69 -1.97
N THR A 206 2.63 -4.70 -2.01
CA THR A 206 1.85 -5.80 -2.62
C THR A 206 2.05 -5.98 -4.12
N ALA A 207 2.52 -4.97 -4.86
CA ALA A 207 2.92 -5.15 -6.27
C ALA A 207 4.07 -6.14 -6.40
N GLY A 208 5.13 -5.98 -5.59
CA GLY A 208 6.29 -6.85 -5.61
C GLY A 208 6.05 -8.24 -5.05
N SER A 209 4.98 -8.44 -4.27
CA SER A 209 4.61 -9.73 -3.67
C SER A 209 3.48 -10.46 -4.39
N TYR A 210 3.00 -9.97 -5.51
CA TYR A 210 1.89 -10.56 -6.28
C TYR A 210 0.53 -10.52 -5.55
N MET A 211 0.39 -9.68 -4.52
CA MET A 211 -0.81 -9.60 -3.66
C MET A 211 -1.66 -8.35 -3.87
N TYR A 212 -1.42 -7.56 -4.91
CA TYR A 212 -2.26 -6.41 -5.20
C TYR A 212 -3.61 -6.85 -5.78
N ILE A 213 -4.70 -6.48 -5.12
CA ILE A 213 -6.08 -6.84 -5.47
C ILE A 213 -6.89 -5.68 -6.06
N GLY A 214 -6.20 -4.70 -6.63
CA GLY A 214 -6.83 -3.47 -7.08
C GLY A 214 -7.05 -2.46 -5.95
N PRO A 215 -7.88 -1.45 -6.19
CA PRO A 215 -7.98 -0.28 -5.32
C PRO A 215 -8.73 -0.50 -4.01
N GLN A 216 -9.43 -1.62 -3.81
CA GLN A 216 -10.25 -1.78 -2.60
C GLN A 216 -9.42 -1.76 -1.30
N GLY A 217 -8.14 -2.15 -1.34
CA GLY A 217 -7.26 -2.08 -0.17
C GLY A 217 -7.07 -0.65 0.33
N ILE A 218 -6.74 0.26 -0.56
CA ILE A 218 -6.56 1.67 -0.21
C ILE A 218 -7.89 2.35 0.10
N VAL A 219 -8.98 2.01 -0.58
CA VAL A 219 -10.32 2.53 -0.26
C VAL A 219 -10.70 2.14 1.17
N HIS A 220 -10.50 0.88 1.56
CA HIS A 220 -10.78 0.41 2.91
C HIS A 220 -9.93 1.13 3.96
N GLY A 221 -8.60 1.13 3.79
CA GLY A 221 -7.68 1.81 4.70
C GLY A 221 -7.99 3.29 4.88
N THR A 222 -8.31 3.99 3.78
CA THR A 222 -8.72 5.40 3.83
C THR A 222 -10.06 5.58 4.54
N THR A 223 -11.04 4.71 4.27
CA THR A 223 -12.37 4.79 4.92
C THR A 223 -12.24 4.70 6.44
N ILE A 224 -11.55 3.68 6.95
CA ILE A 224 -11.38 3.53 8.40
C ILE A 224 -10.51 4.63 9.01
N THR A 225 -9.52 5.15 8.27
CA THR A 225 -8.71 6.29 8.71
C THR A 225 -9.57 7.54 8.87
N VAL A 226 -10.39 7.89 7.87
CA VAL A 226 -11.30 9.06 7.91
C VAL A 226 -12.34 8.89 9.01
N MET A 227 -12.93 7.71 9.18
CA MET A 227 -13.90 7.44 10.24
C MET A 227 -13.31 7.65 11.64
N ASN A 228 -12.10 7.15 11.89
CA ASN A 228 -11.45 7.28 13.18
C ASN A 228 -10.89 8.70 13.43
N ALA A 229 -10.39 9.39 12.39
CA ALA A 229 -10.05 10.80 12.46
C ALA A 229 -11.28 11.66 12.84
N ALA A 230 -12.43 11.39 12.22
CA ALA A 230 -13.68 12.07 12.54
C ALA A 230 -14.13 11.81 13.98
N ARG A 231 -14.10 10.56 14.45
CA ARG A 231 -14.40 10.21 15.86
C ARG A 231 -13.49 10.95 16.84
N LYS A 232 -12.20 11.08 16.50
CA LYS A 232 -11.24 11.83 17.31
C LYS A 232 -11.62 13.31 17.42
N VAL A 233 -11.94 13.95 16.31
CA VAL A 233 -12.37 15.35 16.27
C VAL A 233 -13.70 15.56 17.02
N LEU A 234 -14.68 14.68 16.81
CA LEU A 234 -15.97 14.73 17.50
C LEU A 234 -15.81 14.53 19.02
N ARG A 235 -14.97 13.59 19.44
CA ARG A 235 -14.67 13.37 20.86
C ARG A 235 -14.01 14.60 21.48
N GLN A 236 -13.06 15.24 20.80
CA GLN A 236 -12.40 16.45 21.31
C GLN A 236 -13.41 17.59 21.47
N ARG A 237 -14.27 17.82 20.48
CA ARG A 237 -15.33 18.84 20.55
C ARG A 237 -16.28 18.60 21.71
N PHE A 238 -16.68 17.35 21.95
CA PHE A 238 -17.51 16.98 23.07
C PHE A 238 -16.84 17.31 24.42
N LEU A 239 -15.56 16.98 24.58
CA LEU A 239 -14.78 17.27 25.77
C LEU A 239 -14.61 18.78 26.00
N ASP A 240 -14.41 19.55 24.94
CA ASP A 240 -14.26 21.01 25.03
C ASP A 240 -15.60 21.68 25.39
N CYS A 241 -16.72 21.23 24.84
CA CYS A 241 -18.05 21.65 25.25
C CYS A 241 -18.32 21.30 26.71
N ALA A 242 -18.00 20.10 27.16
CA ALA A 242 -18.20 19.68 28.55
C ALA A 242 -17.35 20.45 29.57
N ARG A 243 -16.16 20.92 29.17
CA ARG A 243 -15.30 21.78 30.01
C ARG A 243 -15.83 23.22 30.13
N ASN A 244 -16.49 23.74 29.08
CA ASN A 244 -17.00 25.10 29.04
C ASN A 244 -18.39 25.23 29.67
N ASP A 245 -19.16 24.14 29.77
CA ASP A 245 -20.47 24.10 30.43
C ASP A 245 -20.32 23.78 31.93
N SER A 246 -20.11 24.81 32.73
CA SER A 246 -20.05 24.68 34.22
C SER A 246 -21.40 24.46 34.88
N GLY A 247 -22.45 24.06 34.17
CA GLY A 247 -23.81 23.96 34.75
C GLY A 247 -24.77 23.10 33.93
N GLY A 248 -24.68 21.79 34.05
CA GLY A 248 -25.77 20.91 33.61
C GLY A 248 -25.29 19.67 32.84
N ALA A 249 -25.25 18.53 33.50
CA ALA A 249 -25.01 17.25 32.87
C ALA A 249 -26.08 16.99 31.79
N ARG A 250 -25.75 17.19 30.51
CA ARG A 250 -26.53 16.62 29.44
C ARG A 250 -26.20 15.11 29.39
N ASN A 251 -27.15 14.29 29.88
CA ASN A 251 -27.15 12.82 29.80
C ASN A 251 -27.41 12.30 28.36
N GLY A 252 -26.76 12.90 27.36
CA GLY A 252 -26.74 12.39 25.99
C GLY A 252 -25.31 12.11 25.62
N GLY A 253 -24.93 10.82 25.54
CA GLY A 253 -23.62 10.44 25.01
C GLY A 253 -23.42 11.08 23.62
N ALA A 254 -22.21 11.60 23.34
CA ALA A 254 -21.91 12.09 22.01
C ALA A 254 -22.07 10.96 21.00
N ASP A 255 -22.86 11.19 19.96
CA ASP A 255 -22.85 10.28 18.81
C ASP A 255 -21.56 10.52 18.02
N LEU A 256 -20.56 9.69 18.32
CA LEU A 256 -19.24 9.77 17.67
C LEU A 256 -19.28 9.25 16.21
N ASP A 257 -20.43 8.81 15.74
CA ASP A 257 -20.67 8.36 14.36
C ASP A 257 -21.52 9.35 13.54
N ASP A 258 -22.05 10.46 14.13
CA ASP A 258 -22.66 11.56 13.37
C ASP A 258 -21.57 12.41 12.70
N ARG A 259 -21.17 12.01 11.51
CA ARG A 259 -20.19 12.70 10.66
C ARG A 259 -20.84 13.65 9.65
N GLY A 260 -22.16 13.79 9.68
CA GLY A 260 -22.92 14.62 8.75
C GLY A 260 -22.44 16.07 8.74
N GLY A 261 -22.06 16.58 7.57
CA GLY A 261 -21.58 17.95 7.37
C GLY A 261 -20.11 18.18 7.76
N MET A 262 -19.35 17.14 8.19
CA MET A 262 -17.90 17.27 8.32
C MET A 262 -17.25 17.42 6.95
N LEU A 263 -16.29 18.34 6.83
CA LEU A 263 -15.53 18.59 5.62
C LEU A 263 -14.14 17.96 5.69
N PHE A 264 -13.88 17.03 4.79
CA PHE A 264 -12.56 16.40 4.57
C PHE A 264 -11.92 16.93 3.28
N VAL A 265 -10.73 17.51 3.37
CA VAL A 265 -10.00 18.07 2.22
C VAL A 265 -8.67 17.33 2.03
N THR A 266 -8.37 16.96 0.78
CA THR A 266 -7.18 16.19 0.43
C THR A 266 -6.74 16.47 -1.01
N ALA A 267 -5.72 15.74 -1.50
CA ALA A 267 -5.17 15.93 -2.84
C ALA A 267 -4.81 14.61 -3.52
N GLY A 268 -4.85 14.63 -4.85
CA GLY A 268 -4.49 13.54 -5.73
C GLY A 268 -5.66 12.63 -6.10
N LEU A 269 -5.80 12.35 -7.41
CA LEU A 269 -6.76 11.40 -7.99
C LEU A 269 -6.07 10.34 -8.86
N GLY A 270 -4.79 10.10 -8.62
CA GLY A 270 -3.99 9.07 -9.27
C GLY A 270 -4.39 7.65 -8.90
N GLY A 271 -3.45 6.71 -9.02
CA GLY A 271 -3.68 5.29 -8.74
C GLY A 271 -4.13 5.02 -7.30
N MET A 272 -3.34 5.46 -6.34
CA MET A 272 -3.60 5.29 -4.89
C MET A 272 -4.51 6.38 -4.34
N SER A 273 -4.18 7.64 -4.59
CA SER A 273 -4.90 8.80 -4.07
C SER A 273 -6.34 8.90 -4.56
N GLY A 274 -6.66 8.38 -5.74
CA GLY A 274 -8.02 8.33 -6.28
C GLY A 274 -9.04 7.58 -5.41
N ALA A 275 -8.58 6.83 -4.41
CA ALA A 275 -9.45 6.18 -3.44
C ALA A 275 -10.10 7.13 -2.42
N GLN A 276 -9.52 8.31 -2.20
CA GLN A 276 -9.93 9.23 -1.13
C GLN A 276 -11.37 9.74 -1.25
N PRO A 277 -11.86 10.22 -2.41
CA PRO A 277 -13.24 10.66 -2.54
C PRO A 277 -14.23 9.52 -2.29
N LYS A 278 -13.96 8.32 -2.81
CA LYS A 278 -14.79 7.14 -2.55
C LYS A 278 -14.83 6.77 -1.08
N ALA A 279 -13.69 6.82 -0.42
CA ALA A 279 -13.57 6.58 1.02
C ALA A 279 -14.32 7.64 1.84
N GLY A 280 -14.28 8.91 1.44
CA GLY A 280 -15.05 9.99 2.03
C GLY A 280 -16.55 9.72 1.98
N ASN A 281 -17.07 9.29 0.82
CA ASN A 281 -18.47 8.91 0.66
C ASN A 281 -18.85 7.73 1.57
N ILE A 282 -18.02 6.69 1.64
CA ILE A 282 -18.29 5.53 2.52
C ILE A 282 -18.22 5.94 4.00
N ALA A 283 -17.29 6.83 4.36
CA ALA A 283 -17.19 7.37 5.71
C ALA A 283 -18.34 8.31 6.09
N GLY A 284 -19.11 8.83 5.12
CA GLY A 284 -20.26 9.69 5.36
C GLY A 284 -19.93 11.15 5.57
N VAL A 285 -18.93 11.69 4.89
CA VAL A 285 -18.47 13.09 4.97
C VAL A 285 -18.64 13.82 3.63
N VAL A 286 -18.58 15.15 3.66
CA VAL A 286 -18.30 15.97 2.46
C VAL A 286 -16.80 15.89 2.20
N SER A 287 -16.38 15.39 1.03
CA SER A 287 -14.97 15.32 0.68
C SER A 287 -14.64 16.22 -0.51
N VAL A 288 -13.47 16.88 -0.45
CA VAL A 288 -12.93 17.72 -1.54
C VAL A 288 -11.52 17.24 -1.87
N THR A 289 -11.28 16.94 -3.13
CA THR A 289 -9.97 16.44 -3.58
C THR A 289 -9.45 17.27 -4.76
N ALA A 290 -8.27 17.87 -4.63
CA ALA A 290 -7.63 18.58 -5.73
C ALA A 290 -6.82 17.63 -6.62
N GLU A 291 -6.89 17.81 -7.95
CA GLU A 291 -6.11 17.07 -8.94
C GLU A 291 -5.77 17.97 -10.13
N ILE A 292 -4.50 18.16 -10.39
CA ILE A 292 -4.05 19.00 -11.50
C ILE A 292 -4.21 18.34 -12.88
N ASN A 293 -4.23 16.99 -12.91
CA ASN A 293 -4.39 16.24 -14.15
C ASN A 293 -5.88 16.01 -14.46
N PRO A 294 -6.45 16.68 -15.47
CA PRO A 294 -7.86 16.57 -15.80
C PRO A 294 -8.27 15.16 -16.26
N LEU A 295 -7.35 14.39 -16.84
CA LEU A 295 -7.63 13.00 -17.25
C LEU A 295 -7.77 12.08 -16.03
N ALA A 296 -6.94 12.28 -15.01
CA ALA A 296 -7.05 11.52 -13.76
C ALA A 296 -8.38 11.83 -13.04
N ALA A 297 -8.74 13.11 -12.93
CA ALA A 297 -10.00 13.54 -12.33
C ALA A 297 -11.21 12.97 -13.09
N ARG A 298 -11.25 13.07 -14.41
CA ARG A 298 -12.31 12.53 -15.28
C ARG A 298 -12.44 11.02 -15.14
N LYS A 299 -11.32 10.30 -15.11
CA LYS A 299 -11.32 8.84 -14.91
C LYS A 299 -12.02 8.44 -13.60
N ARG A 300 -11.78 9.18 -12.51
CA ARG A 300 -12.43 8.88 -11.22
C ARG A 300 -13.90 9.24 -11.20
N TYR A 301 -14.29 10.28 -11.89
CA TYR A 301 -15.69 10.65 -12.09
C TYR A 301 -16.44 9.57 -12.90
N GLU A 302 -15.89 9.12 -14.03
CA GLU A 302 -16.47 8.08 -14.87
C GLU A 302 -16.58 6.72 -14.13
N GLN A 303 -15.66 6.45 -13.21
CA GLN A 303 -15.70 5.28 -12.34
C GLN A 303 -16.73 5.40 -11.19
N GLY A 304 -17.37 6.56 -11.03
CA GLY A 304 -18.29 6.83 -9.91
C GLY A 304 -17.58 6.89 -8.55
N TRP A 305 -16.34 7.37 -8.53
CA TRP A 305 -15.55 7.58 -7.31
C TRP A 305 -15.55 9.04 -6.86
N VAL A 306 -15.78 9.93 -7.79
CA VAL A 306 -16.02 11.35 -7.60
C VAL A 306 -17.42 11.63 -8.10
N ASP A 307 -18.22 12.37 -7.34
CA ASP A 307 -19.60 12.68 -7.70
C ASP A 307 -19.70 13.92 -8.58
N GLU A 308 -18.84 14.94 -8.36
CA GLU A 308 -18.85 16.18 -9.11
C GLU A 308 -17.44 16.67 -9.45
N LEU A 309 -17.25 17.23 -10.67
CA LEU A 309 -16.03 17.87 -11.11
C LEU A 309 -16.21 19.38 -11.21
N HIS A 310 -15.25 20.14 -10.70
CA HIS A 310 -15.20 21.60 -10.77
C HIS A 310 -13.81 22.05 -11.21
N ASP A 311 -13.73 22.93 -12.22
CA ASP A 311 -12.50 23.57 -12.70
C ASP A 311 -12.34 25.01 -12.18
N SER A 312 -13.34 25.53 -11.47
CA SER A 312 -13.37 26.85 -10.88
C SER A 312 -13.57 26.79 -9.36
N LEU A 313 -12.69 27.45 -8.62
CA LEU A 313 -12.86 27.64 -7.18
C LEU A 313 -14.06 28.55 -6.84
N ASP A 314 -14.44 29.47 -7.74
CA ASP A 314 -15.59 30.35 -7.56
C ASP A 314 -16.92 29.57 -7.60
N GLU A 315 -16.97 28.45 -8.30
CA GLU A 315 -18.11 27.52 -8.28
C GLU A 315 -18.00 26.50 -7.15
N LEU A 316 -16.82 25.98 -6.89
CA LEU A 316 -16.60 24.96 -5.88
C LEU A 316 -16.88 25.46 -4.46
N ILE A 317 -16.41 26.66 -4.08
CA ILE A 317 -16.58 27.14 -2.70
C ILE A 317 -18.05 27.29 -2.29
N PRO A 318 -18.94 27.91 -3.07
CA PRO A 318 -20.38 27.91 -2.76
C PRO A 318 -20.96 26.50 -2.67
N ARG A 319 -20.51 25.57 -3.54
CA ARG A 319 -20.97 24.17 -3.52
C ARG A 319 -20.56 23.45 -2.23
N ILE A 320 -19.33 23.67 -1.74
CA ILE A 320 -18.86 23.15 -0.45
C ILE A 320 -19.75 23.67 0.68
N ARG A 321 -20.00 24.98 0.75
CA ARG A 321 -20.85 25.59 1.80
C ARG A 321 -22.25 24.96 1.81
N LYS A 322 -22.83 24.76 0.63
CA LYS A 322 -24.16 24.12 0.48
C LYS A 322 -24.13 22.66 0.98
N ALA A 323 -23.15 21.87 0.57
CA ALA A 323 -23.02 20.46 0.95
C ALA A 323 -22.87 20.30 2.47
N VAL A 324 -21.99 21.10 3.08
CA VAL A 324 -21.75 21.08 4.53
C VAL A 324 -23.03 21.47 5.29
N ALA A 325 -23.71 22.55 4.88
CA ALA A 325 -24.95 23.02 5.53
C ALA A 325 -26.09 21.99 5.42
N ALA A 326 -26.19 21.28 4.28
CA ALA A 326 -27.19 20.25 4.03
C ALA A 326 -26.79 18.88 4.62
N LYS A 327 -25.60 18.74 5.22
CA LYS A 327 -25.03 17.45 5.69
C LYS A 327 -25.02 16.37 4.59
N GLU A 328 -24.73 16.77 3.35
CA GLU A 328 -24.66 15.84 2.22
C GLU A 328 -23.49 14.86 2.40
N VAL A 329 -23.62 13.69 1.77
CA VAL A 329 -22.50 12.76 1.56
C VAL A 329 -22.14 12.85 0.09
N VAL A 330 -21.09 13.61 -0.21
CA VAL A 330 -20.71 13.92 -1.59
C VAL A 330 -19.20 14.11 -1.71
N SER A 331 -18.65 13.66 -2.83
CA SER A 331 -17.26 13.87 -3.19
C SER A 331 -17.12 14.86 -4.35
N LEU A 332 -16.40 15.95 -4.09
CA LEU A 332 -16.17 17.05 -5.02
C LEU A 332 -14.69 17.03 -5.45
N ALA A 333 -14.40 17.08 -6.74
CA ALA A 333 -13.05 17.22 -7.23
C ALA A 333 -12.79 18.62 -7.80
N TYR A 334 -11.69 19.23 -7.37
CA TYR A 334 -11.15 20.43 -7.98
C TYR A 334 -10.11 20.05 -9.03
N VAL A 335 -10.39 20.37 -10.30
CA VAL A 335 -9.44 20.17 -11.39
C VAL A 335 -8.49 21.36 -11.44
N GLY A 336 -7.44 21.31 -10.63
CA GLY A 336 -6.48 22.40 -10.46
C GLY A 336 -5.41 22.10 -9.43
N ASN A 337 -4.57 23.07 -9.13
CA ASN A 337 -3.47 22.88 -8.19
C ASN A 337 -3.97 22.84 -6.75
N VAL A 338 -3.43 21.92 -5.97
CA VAL A 338 -3.79 21.72 -4.57
C VAL A 338 -3.54 22.96 -3.70
N VAL A 339 -2.48 23.71 -3.99
CA VAL A 339 -2.12 24.91 -3.23
C VAL A 339 -3.19 25.99 -3.40
N ASP A 340 -3.70 26.19 -4.63
CA ASP A 340 -4.77 27.15 -4.89
C ASP A 340 -6.03 26.82 -4.08
N LEU A 341 -6.39 25.54 -3.96
CA LEU A 341 -7.52 25.11 -3.13
C LEU A 341 -7.27 25.43 -1.65
N TRP A 342 -6.13 25.04 -1.08
CA TRP A 342 -5.84 25.26 0.33
C TRP A 342 -5.76 26.74 0.70
N GLU A 343 -5.12 27.57 -0.16
CA GLU A 343 -5.05 29.02 0.04
C GLU A 343 -6.45 29.65 -0.01
N ARG A 344 -7.28 29.26 -1.00
CA ARG A 344 -8.66 29.78 -1.12
C ARG A 344 -9.52 29.42 0.09
N LEU A 345 -9.44 28.18 0.59
CA LEU A 345 -10.15 27.76 1.81
C LEU A 345 -9.72 28.58 3.02
N ALA A 346 -8.41 28.83 3.17
CA ALA A 346 -7.87 29.62 4.26
C ALA A 346 -8.25 31.11 4.15
N ASP A 347 -8.23 31.69 2.95
CA ASP A 347 -8.58 33.11 2.71
C ASP A 347 -10.06 33.39 2.98
N GLU A 348 -10.94 32.47 2.60
CA GLU A 348 -12.38 32.58 2.86
C GLU A 348 -12.81 32.04 4.23
N ARG A 349 -11.85 31.61 5.08
CA ARG A 349 -12.09 31.04 6.40
C ARG A 349 -13.15 29.92 6.39
N ILE A 350 -13.04 29.03 5.39
CA ILE A 350 -13.89 27.83 5.34
C ILE A 350 -13.45 26.91 6.46
N ARG A 351 -14.38 26.52 7.32
CA ARG A 351 -14.08 25.53 8.35
C ARG A 351 -13.84 24.16 7.70
N VAL A 352 -12.62 23.69 7.78
CA VAL A 352 -12.22 22.32 7.41
C VAL A 352 -12.10 21.50 8.69
N ASP A 353 -12.73 20.34 8.75
CA ASP A 353 -12.67 19.47 9.93
C ASP A 353 -11.47 18.52 9.88
N LEU A 354 -11.24 17.92 8.72
CA LEU A 354 -10.16 16.96 8.45
C LEU A 354 -9.37 17.41 7.23
N GLY A 355 -8.06 17.39 7.33
CA GLY A 355 -7.15 17.66 6.22
C GLY A 355 -6.10 16.57 6.05
N SER A 356 -5.77 16.23 4.81
CA SER A 356 -4.63 15.36 4.50
C SER A 356 -4.03 15.69 3.15
N ASP A 357 -2.89 15.07 2.83
CA ASP A 357 -2.32 15.07 1.49
C ASP A 357 -1.92 13.64 1.08
N GLN A 358 -2.25 13.28 -0.15
CA GLN A 358 -1.84 11.99 -0.74
C GLN A 358 -1.26 12.17 -2.16
N THR A 359 -0.70 13.33 -2.46
CA THR A 359 0.14 13.49 -3.66
C THR A 359 1.37 12.59 -3.56
N SER A 360 1.94 12.20 -4.70
CA SER A 360 3.04 11.22 -4.71
C SER A 360 4.40 11.86 -4.38
N LEU A 361 4.48 12.54 -3.23
CA LEU A 361 5.70 13.24 -2.77
C LEU A 361 6.88 12.30 -2.44
N HIS A 362 6.67 10.98 -2.41
CA HIS A 362 7.76 10.00 -2.44
C HIS A 362 8.52 10.00 -3.79
N ASN A 363 7.98 10.65 -4.81
CA ASN A 363 8.59 10.80 -6.14
C ASN A 363 8.35 12.21 -6.72
N PRO A 364 8.73 13.30 -6.00
CA PRO A 364 8.32 14.66 -6.34
C PRO A 364 8.92 15.16 -7.65
N TRP A 365 10.11 14.67 -8.00
CA TRP A 365 10.89 15.15 -9.14
C TRP A 365 10.55 14.47 -10.47
N ALA A 366 9.65 13.49 -10.44
CA ALA A 366 9.20 12.74 -11.61
C ALA A 366 7.66 12.78 -11.77
N GLY A 367 7.06 13.93 -11.44
CA GLY A 367 5.62 14.17 -11.62
C GLY A 367 4.75 13.72 -10.45
N GLY A 368 5.34 13.50 -9.28
CA GLY A 368 4.58 13.18 -8.07
C GLY A 368 3.91 14.40 -7.42
N TYR A 369 4.41 15.60 -7.70
CA TYR A 369 3.85 16.87 -7.25
C TYR A 369 4.14 17.97 -8.28
N TYR A 370 3.17 18.83 -8.55
CA TYR A 370 3.28 19.89 -9.55
C TYR A 370 3.22 21.27 -8.90
N PRO A 371 4.10 22.22 -9.34
CA PRO A 371 4.17 23.54 -8.73
C PRO A 371 2.94 24.39 -9.04
N VAL A 372 2.52 25.20 -8.09
CA VAL A 372 1.45 26.18 -8.25
C VAL A 372 1.86 27.33 -9.18
N GLY A 373 0.90 27.87 -9.90
CA GLY A 373 1.14 28.96 -10.88
C GLY A 373 1.62 28.49 -12.25
N TYR A 374 1.64 27.18 -12.49
CA TYR A 374 1.96 26.58 -13.79
C TYR A 374 0.89 25.58 -14.18
N SER A 375 0.57 25.50 -15.46
CA SER A 375 -0.28 24.43 -15.99
C SER A 375 0.43 23.07 -15.89
N LEU A 376 -0.31 21.97 -16.04
CA LEU A 376 0.27 20.63 -16.09
C LEU A 376 1.31 20.50 -17.20
N GLU A 377 1.00 21.00 -18.41
CA GLU A 377 1.90 20.95 -19.57
C GLU A 377 3.16 21.78 -19.37
N GLU A 378 3.04 22.99 -18.81
CA GLU A 378 4.19 23.83 -18.47
C GLU A 378 5.09 23.16 -17.43
N SER A 379 4.49 22.58 -16.41
CA SER A 379 5.19 21.85 -15.36
C SER A 379 5.94 20.64 -15.94
N GLN A 380 5.33 19.87 -16.81
CA GLN A 380 5.95 18.72 -17.48
C GLN A 380 7.12 19.15 -18.38
N ARG A 381 6.95 20.23 -19.14
CA ARG A 381 8.04 20.79 -19.96
C ARG A 381 9.21 21.28 -19.08
N MET A 382 8.90 22.01 -18.00
CA MET A 382 9.91 22.50 -17.05
C MET A 382 10.64 21.34 -16.38
N MET A 383 9.92 20.30 -15.96
CA MET A 383 10.50 19.10 -15.35
C MET A 383 11.51 18.41 -16.29
N ALA A 384 11.18 18.32 -17.58
CA ALA A 384 12.04 17.67 -18.58
C ALA A 384 13.23 18.54 -19.01
N ALA A 385 13.04 19.84 -19.21
CA ALA A 385 14.03 20.75 -19.81
C ALA A 385 14.82 21.55 -18.76
N GLU A 386 14.22 21.86 -17.62
CA GLU A 386 14.78 22.75 -16.59
C GLU A 386 14.59 22.12 -15.18
N PRO A 387 15.15 20.92 -14.88
CA PRO A 387 14.84 20.16 -13.66
C PRO A 387 15.14 20.92 -12.36
N ASP A 388 16.20 21.77 -12.34
CA ASP A 388 16.53 22.58 -11.15
C ASP A 388 15.49 23.70 -10.92
N ARG A 389 14.96 24.29 -11.98
CA ARG A 389 13.89 25.28 -11.89
C ARG A 389 12.59 24.62 -11.42
N PHE A 390 12.26 23.45 -11.96
CA PHE A 390 11.14 22.65 -11.51
C PHE A 390 11.23 22.34 -10.01
N ARG A 391 12.41 21.88 -9.57
CA ARG A 391 12.65 21.57 -8.13
C ARG A 391 12.41 22.80 -7.25
N LYS A 392 12.95 23.96 -7.60
CA LYS A 392 12.73 25.20 -6.84
C LYS A 392 11.26 25.61 -6.79
N ALA A 393 10.54 25.48 -7.91
CA ALA A 393 9.12 25.80 -7.97
C ALA A 393 8.26 24.85 -7.12
N VAL A 394 8.58 23.54 -7.10
CA VAL A 394 7.94 22.56 -6.21
C VAL A 394 8.21 22.89 -4.75
N GLN A 395 9.45 23.20 -4.38
CA GLN A 395 9.79 23.56 -3.00
C GLN A 395 9.07 24.83 -2.53
N GLU A 396 8.94 25.84 -3.39
CA GLU A 396 8.16 27.04 -3.08
C GLU A 396 6.68 26.72 -2.88
N SER A 397 6.13 25.87 -3.74
CA SER A 397 4.74 25.43 -3.63
C SER A 397 4.48 24.66 -2.33
N LEU A 398 5.41 23.82 -1.89
CA LEU A 398 5.31 23.14 -0.60
C LEU A 398 5.33 24.10 0.58
N ARG A 399 6.13 25.16 0.55
CA ARG A 399 6.11 26.20 1.59
C ARG A 399 4.75 26.91 1.66
N ARG A 400 4.18 27.28 0.52
CA ARG A 400 2.84 27.89 0.43
C ARG A 400 1.75 26.93 0.91
N HIS A 401 1.81 25.67 0.47
CA HIS A 401 0.87 24.62 0.87
C HIS A 401 0.83 24.47 2.41
N VAL A 402 2.01 24.32 3.03
CA VAL A 402 2.14 24.22 4.49
C VAL A 402 1.64 25.51 5.19
N ALA A 403 1.93 26.68 4.64
CA ALA A 403 1.44 27.92 5.24
C ALA A 403 -0.09 28.00 5.27
N ALA A 404 -0.78 27.55 4.21
CA ALA A 404 -2.24 27.48 4.16
C ALA A 404 -2.79 26.44 5.16
N ILE A 405 -2.16 25.25 5.23
CA ILE A 405 -2.51 24.22 6.22
C ILE A 405 -2.36 24.76 7.66
N ASN A 406 -1.25 25.44 7.97
CA ASN A 406 -0.98 25.99 9.29
C ASN A 406 -2.08 27.00 9.71
N ARG A 407 -2.58 27.82 8.78
CA ARG A 407 -3.70 28.75 9.03
C ARG A 407 -4.98 28.00 9.39
N LEU A 408 -5.36 27.01 8.59
CA LEU A 408 -6.59 26.23 8.82
C LEU A 408 -6.48 25.34 10.08
N ALA A 409 -5.31 24.83 10.38
CA ALA A 409 -5.07 24.09 11.61
C ALA A 409 -5.18 24.98 12.86
N ALA A 410 -4.73 26.24 12.79
CA ALA A 410 -4.95 27.22 13.84
C ALA A 410 -6.44 27.51 14.08
N ASP A 411 -7.27 27.39 13.04
CA ASP A 411 -8.74 27.50 13.09
C ASP A 411 -9.43 26.18 13.48
N GLY A 412 -8.68 25.13 13.86
CA GLY A 412 -9.19 23.88 14.43
C GLY A 412 -9.34 22.71 13.46
N MET A 413 -8.71 22.76 12.29
CA MET A 413 -8.59 21.61 11.39
C MET A 413 -7.64 20.56 11.98
N TYR A 414 -8.05 19.30 11.99
CA TYR A 414 -7.16 18.17 12.25
C TYR A 414 -6.49 17.73 10.95
N PHE A 415 -5.18 18.01 10.82
CA PHE A 415 -4.39 17.62 9.66
C PHE A 415 -3.52 16.40 10.00
N PHE A 416 -3.42 15.46 9.05
CA PHE A 416 -2.52 14.30 9.13
C PHE A 416 -1.92 13.99 7.75
N ASP A 417 -0.64 13.62 7.72
CA ASP A 417 0.00 13.10 6.50
C ASP A 417 -0.50 11.69 6.21
N TYR A 418 -0.99 11.45 5.00
CA TYR A 418 -1.45 10.12 4.60
C TYR A 418 -0.31 9.16 4.22
N GLY A 419 0.95 9.54 4.42
CA GLY A 419 2.11 8.66 4.32
C GLY A 419 2.74 8.55 2.95
N ASN A 420 2.61 9.59 2.12
CA ASN A 420 3.31 9.71 0.83
C ASN A 420 4.43 10.76 0.86
N ALA A 421 5.10 10.89 2.00
CA ALA A 421 6.24 11.77 2.23
C ALA A 421 5.94 13.28 2.26
N PHE A 422 4.69 13.72 2.45
CA PHE A 422 4.35 15.15 2.51
C PHE A 422 5.13 15.88 3.61
N LEU A 423 5.14 15.37 4.85
CA LEU A 423 5.86 16.00 5.96
C LEU A 423 7.37 16.06 5.69
N LEU A 424 7.92 14.97 5.17
CA LEU A 424 9.35 14.84 4.91
C LEU A 424 9.81 15.79 3.80
N GLU A 425 9.13 15.84 2.67
CA GLU A 425 9.48 16.71 1.54
C GLU A 425 9.19 18.20 1.85
N SER A 426 8.15 18.50 2.62
CA SER A 426 7.89 19.85 3.11
C SER A 426 9.00 20.32 4.04
N SER A 427 9.51 19.46 4.92
CA SER A 427 10.67 19.78 5.77
C SER A 427 11.93 20.01 4.93
N ARG A 428 12.19 19.15 3.94
CA ARG A 428 13.31 19.31 2.99
C ARG A 428 13.20 20.60 2.15
N ALA A 429 12.00 21.07 1.89
CA ALA A 429 11.73 22.35 1.24
C ALA A 429 11.88 23.57 2.15
N GLY A 430 12.11 23.37 3.46
CA GLY A 430 12.21 24.45 4.45
C GLY A 430 10.88 25.10 4.82
N ALA A 431 9.77 24.36 4.69
CA ALA A 431 8.46 24.81 5.17
C ALA A 431 8.37 24.80 6.70
N ASP A 432 7.50 25.65 7.29
CA ASP A 432 7.24 25.67 8.73
C ASP A 432 6.38 24.47 9.16
N ILE A 433 6.97 23.29 9.09
CA ILE A 433 6.36 22.00 9.39
C ILE A 433 6.94 21.31 10.61
N LEU A 434 8.01 21.86 11.18
CA LEU A 434 8.69 21.32 12.35
C LEU A 434 8.38 22.15 13.61
N LEU A 435 8.29 21.46 14.72
CA LEU A 435 8.30 22.05 16.05
C LEU A 435 9.74 22.42 16.47
N PRO A 436 9.93 23.27 17.51
CA PRO A 436 11.26 23.66 17.98
C PRO A 436 12.18 22.50 18.39
N ASP A 437 11.59 21.36 18.77
CA ASP A 437 12.29 20.15 19.13
C ASP A 437 12.62 19.23 17.93
N GLY A 438 12.35 19.68 16.71
CA GLY A 438 12.61 18.95 15.46
C GLY A 438 11.57 17.89 15.10
N ARG A 439 10.54 17.69 15.91
CA ARG A 439 9.40 16.83 15.53
C ARG A 439 8.51 17.51 14.51
N PHE A 440 7.82 16.70 13.70
CA PHE A 440 6.77 17.25 12.81
C PHE A 440 5.63 17.86 13.61
N ARG A 441 5.12 18.99 13.11
CA ARG A 441 3.96 19.70 13.68
C ARG A 441 2.68 18.87 13.59
N TYR A 442 2.53 18.08 12.55
CA TYR A 442 1.41 17.20 12.30
C TYR A 442 1.84 15.73 12.36
N PRO A 443 0.96 14.83 12.79
CA PRO A 443 1.23 13.41 12.77
C PRO A 443 1.09 12.82 11.36
N SER A 444 1.70 11.66 11.11
CA SER A 444 1.24 10.77 10.06
C SER A 444 -0.04 10.06 10.52
N TYR A 445 -0.85 9.60 9.55
CA TYR A 445 -2.07 8.83 9.85
C TYR A 445 -1.78 7.56 10.67
N VAL A 446 -0.61 6.96 10.51
CA VAL A 446 -0.22 5.80 11.33
C VAL A 446 0.15 6.25 12.75
N GLN A 447 0.88 7.34 12.89
CA GLN A 447 1.34 7.78 14.21
C GLN A 447 0.21 8.01 15.20
N ASP A 448 -0.91 8.54 14.74
CA ASP A 448 -1.97 9.07 15.61
C ASP A 448 -3.35 8.41 15.42
N ILE A 449 -3.52 7.61 14.36
CA ILE A 449 -4.77 6.91 14.06
C ILE A 449 -4.50 5.40 13.95
N MET A 450 -3.81 4.96 12.90
CA MET A 450 -3.70 3.52 12.61
C MET A 450 -2.81 2.78 13.61
N GLY A 451 -1.73 3.40 14.08
CA GLY A 451 -0.85 2.80 15.09
C GLY A 451 -1.59 2.50 16.39
N PRO A 452 -2.05 3.54 17.12
CA PRO A 452 -2.67 3.35 18.42
C PRO A 452 -4.05 2.69 18.40
N MET A 453 -4.81 2.79 17.29
CA MET A 453 -6.18 2.25 17.23
C MET A 453 -6.28 0.88 16.57
N TYR A 454 -5.30 0.50 15.75
CA TYR A 454 -5.29 -0.75 14.98
C TYR A 454 -4.04 -1.58 15.21
N PHE A 455 -2.87 -1.10 14.81
CA PHE A 455 -1.64 -1.90 14.81
C PHE A 455 -1.20 -2.34 16.20
N ASP A 456 -1.32 -1.46 17.20
CA ASP A 456 -0.99 -1.81 18.58
C ASP A 456 -1.88 -2.92 19.15
N TYR A 457 -3.11 -3.06 18.62
CA TYR A 457 -4.02 -4.16 18.96
C TYR A 457 -3.94 -5.36 18.00
N GLY A 458 -3.02 -5.34 17.05
CA GLY A 458 -2.83 -6.41 16.08
C GLY A 458 -3.77 -6.37 14.88
N PHE A 459 -4.61 -5.34 14.75
CA PHE A 459 -5.42 -5.16 13.55
C PHE A 459 -4.55 -4.71 12.39
N GLY A 460 -4.76 -5.32 11.25
CA GLY A 460 -4.14 -4.96 10.00
C GLY A 460 -4.88 -5.54 8.81
N PRO A 461 -4.53 -5.12 7.59
CA PRO A 461 -5.21 -5.53 6.37
C PRO A 461 -5.05 -7.02 6.12
N PHE A 462 -6.16 -7.73 6.08
CA PHE A 462 -6.27 -9.14 5.75
C PHE A 462 -7.05 -9.28 4.45
N ARG A 463 -6.48 -9.98 3.47
CA ARG A 463 -7.00 -10.12 2.11
C ARG A 463 -7.27 -11.56 1.77
N TRP A 464 -8.28 -11.78 0.91
CA TRP A 464 -8.50 -13.07 0.28
C TRP A 464 -8.93 -12.92 -1.17
N VAL A 465 -8.57 -13.92 -1.97
CA VAL A 465 -8.89 -14.00 -3.39
C VAL A 465 -9.43 -15.38 -3.70
N CYS A 466 -10.64 -15.47 -4.27
CA CYS A 466 -11.29 -16.72 -4.65
C CYS A 466 -10.72 -17.21 -6.00
N MET A 467 -10.02 -18.33 -6.00
CA MET A 467 -9.37 -18.88 -7.21
C MET A 467 -10.33 -19.52 -8.21
N SER A 468 -11.60 -19.56 -7.87
CA SER A 468 -12.66 -19.94 -8.84
C SER A 468 -13.03 -18.83 -9.81
N GLU A 469 -12.66 -17.60 -9.49
CA GLU A 469 -13.11 -16.36 -10.15
C GLU A 469 -14.64 -16.19 -10.20
N LYS A 470 -15.39 -16.89 -9.31
CA LYS A 470 -16.85 -16.84 -9.22
C LYS A 470 -17.30 -15.81 -8.19
N PRO A 471 -18.18 -14.85 -8.55
CA PRO A 471 -18.76 -13.90 -7.59
C PRO A 471 -19.52 -14.58 -6.43
N GLU A 472 -20.09 -15.78 -6.65
CA GLU A 472 -20.82 -16.56 -5.65
C GLU A 472 -19.89 -17.03 -4.53
N ASP A 473 -18.67 -17.47 -4.86
CA ASP A 473 -17.69 -17.86 -3.86
C ASP A 473 -17.22 -16.64 -3.04
N LEU A 474 -17.05 -15.47 -3.68
CA LEU A 474 -16.76 -14.23 -2.95
C LEU A 474 -17.91 -13.83 -2.02
N ALA A 475 -19.15 -13.90 -2.47
CA ALA A 475 -20.31 -13.61 -1.62
C ALA A 475 -20.37 -14.54 -0.39
N LYS A 476 -20.06 -15.82 -0.59
CA LYS A 476 -20.01 -16.81 0.50
C LYS A 476 -18.89 -16.49 1.49
N THR A 477 -17.70 -16.10 1.02
CA THR A 477 -16.60 -15.67 1.91
C THR A 477 -16.96 -14.41 2.70
N ASP A 478 -17.67 -13.46 2.09
CA ASP A 478 -18.19 -12.27 2.77
C ASP A 478 -19.15 -12.63 3.91
N GLU A 479 -20.09 -13.57 3.68
CA GLU A 479 -21.02 -14.07 4.71
C GLU A 479 -20.27 -14.73 5.88
N ILE A 480 -19.31 -15.59 5.57
CA ILE A 480 -18.48 -16.27 6.61
C ILE A 480 -17.71 -15.24 7.44
N ALA A 481 -17.06 -14.25 6.79
CA ALA A 481 -16.31 -13.22 7.47
C ALA A 481 -17.20 -12.38 8.41
N VAL A 482 -18.39 -11.97 7.95
CA VAL A 482 -19.37 -11.23 8.77
C VAL A 482 -19.80 -12.04 9.98
N ARG A 483 -20.10 -13.33 9.82
CA ARG A 483 -20.50 -14.22 10.92
C ARG A 483 -19.38 -14.31 11.96
N VAL A 484 -18.16 -14.64 11.54
CA VAL A 484 -17.01 -14.79 12.45
C VAL A 484 -16.72 -13.50 13.20
N LEU A 485 -16.70 -12.36 12.54
CA LEU A 485 -16.46 -11.07 13.18
C LEU A 485 -17.59 -10.70 14.16
N SER A 486 -18.84 -11.04 13.83
CA SER A 486 -19.98 -10.79 14.73
C SER A 486 -19.88 -11.60 16.01
N ASP A 487 -19.48 -12.88 15.91
CA ASP A 487 -19.29 -13.76 17.08
C ASP A 487 -18.17 -13.26 17.99
N ILE A 488 -17.05 -12.79 17.42
CA ILE A 488 -15.95 -12.23 18.19
C ILE A 488 -16.36 -10.89 18.85
N ALA A 489 -17.02 -10.02 18.10
CA ALA A 489 -17.45 -8.70 18.58
C ALA A 489 -18.42 -8.79 19.76
N ALA A 490 -19.20 -9.87 19.88
CA ALA A 490 -20.15 -10.07 20.98
C ALA A 490 -19.49 -10.22 22.35
N THR A 491 -18.22 -10.63 22.41
CA THR A 491 -17.49 -10.92 23.67
C THR A 491 -16.19 -10.12 23.81
N ALA A 492 -15.77 -9.40 22.78
CA ALA A 492 -14.54 -8.61 22.79
C ALA A 492 -14.71 -7.30 23.59
N PRO A 493 -13.61 -6.74 24.15
CA PRO A 493 -13.60 -5.38 24.68
C PRO A 493 -14.02 -4.36 23.60
N GLU A 494 -14.58 -3.22 24.03
CA GLU A 494 -15.16 -2.22 23.10
C GLU A 494 -14.15 -1.70 22.06
N GLU A 495 -12.89 -1.52 22.44
CA GLU A 495 -11.81 -1.09 21.56
C GLU A 495 -11.62 -2.04 20.35
N ILE A 496 -11.85 -3.33 20.57
CA ILE A 496 -11.77 -4.39 19.57
C ILE A 496 -13.12 -4.54 18.85
N ALA A 497 -14.21 -4.61 19.60
CA ALA A 497 -15.56 -4.80 19.05
C ALA A 497 -15.97 -3.67 18.11
N GLY A 498 -15.60 -2.42 18.42
CA GLY A 498 -15.85 -1.26 17.55
C GLY A 498 -15.19 -1.41 16.19
N GLN A 499 -13.92 -1.83 16.15
CA GLN A 499 -13.20 -2.05 14.90
C GLN A 499 -13.81 -3.20 14.08
N MET A 500 -14.26 -4.26 14.75
CA MET A 500 -14.95 -5.36 14.06
C MET A 500 -16.28 -4.92 13.44
N ARG A 501 -17.07 -4.10 14.15
CA ARG A 501 -18.33 -3.56 13.62
C ARG A 501 -18.12 -2.70 12.37
N ASP A 502 -17.07 -1.88 12.32
CA ASP A 502 -16.71 -1.10 11.13
C ASP A 502 -16.39 -2.01 9.93
N ASN A 503 -15.66 -3.11 10.16
CA ASN A 503 -15.35 -4.08 9.12
C ASN A 503 -16.57 -4.90 8.68
N ILE A 504 -17.47 -5.26 9.58
CA ILE A 504 -18.76 -5.90 9.25
C ILE A 504 -19.58 -4.98 8.33
N ARG A 505 -19.69 -3.69 8.68
CA ARG A 505 -20.36 -2.71 7.82
C ARG A 505 -19.71 -2.61 6.45
N TRP A 506 -18.39 -2.52 6.39
CA TRP A 506 -17.61 -2.48 5.15
C TRP A 506 -17.94 -3.65 4.23
N ILE A 507 -17.91 -4.90 4.74
CA ILE A 507 -18.21 -6.10 3.96
C ILE A 507 -19.67 -6.08 3.45
N ARG A 508 -20.63 -5.75 4.31
CA ARG A 508 -22.07 -5.70 3.95
C ARG A 508 -22.35 -4.66 2.84
N GLU A 509 -21.60 -3.58 2.81
CA GLU A 509 -21.75 -2.50 1.83
C GLU A 509 -20.87 -2.68 0.58
N ALA A 510 -19.98 -3.67 0.56
CA ALA A 510 -18.99 -3.84 -0.50
C ALA A 510 -19.60 -3.99 -1.90
N GLY A 511 -20.69 -4.75 -2.03
CA GLY A 511 -21.39 -4.92 -3.30
C GLY A 511 -21.95 -3.61 -3.85
N ARG A 512 -22.56 -2.78 -2.99
CA ARG A 512 -23.05 -1.44 -3.35
C ARG A 512 -21.95 -0.53 -3.85
N ASN A 513 -20.77 -0.65 -3.26
CA ASN A 513 -19.62 0.21 -3.56
C ASN A 513 -18.84 -0.24 -4.81
N ARG A 514 -19.14 -1.41 -5.40
CA ARG A 514 -18.53 -1.94 -6.63
C ARG A 514 -16.97 -1.93 -6.55
N LEU A 515 -16.45 -2.53 -5.50
CA LEU A 515 -15.01 -2.42 -5.17
C LEU A 515 -14.14 -3.47 -5.87
N VAL A 516 -14.73 -4.54 -6.42
CA VAL A 516 -14.00 -5.61 -7.11
C VAL A 516 -13.49 -5.11 -8.46
N VAL A 517 -12.18 -5.23 -8.67
CA VAL A 517 -11.50 -4.94 -9.94
C VAL A 517 -10.50 -6.06 -10.17
N GLY A 518 -10.54 -6.71 -11.32
CA GLY A 518 -9.77 -7.93 -11.57
C GLY A 518 -10.40 -9.14 -10.90
N SER A 519 -9.63 -9.90 -10.13
CA SER A 519 -10.07 -11.12 -9.45
C SER A 519 -11.13 -10.89 -8.38
N GLN A 520 -11.88 -11.95 -8.08
CA GLN A 520 -12.87 -11.98 -7.01
C GLN A 520 -12.19 -11.95 -5.64
N ALA A 521 -11.97 -10.74 -5.14
CA ALA A 521 -11.16 -10.48 -3.96
C ALA A 521 -11.86 -9.56 -2.95
N ARG A 522 -11.46 -9.68 -1.68
CA ARG A 522 -11.89 -8.83 -0.58
C ARG A 522 -10.75 -8.50 0.36
N ILE A 523 -10.92 -7.42 1.11
CA ILE A 523 -10.06 -7.00 2.21
C ILE A 523 -10.93 -6.57 3.40
N LEU A 524 -10.41 -6.79 4.60
CA LEU A 524 -10.86 -6.16 5.83
C LEU A 524 -9.67 -5.96 6.77
N TYR A 525 -9.85 -5.27 7.90
CA TYR A 525 -8.84 -5.24 8.95
C TYR A 525 -9.26 -6.18 10.08
N ALA A 526 -8.38 -7.13 10.41
CA ALA A 526 -8.60 -8.08 11.48
C ALA A 526 -7.35 -8.25 12.35
N ASP A 527 -7.57 -8.55 13.62
CA ASP A 527 -6.55 -8.99 14.55
C ASP A 527 -6.19 -10.47 14.36
N CYS A 528 -5.31 -11.00 15.17
CA CYS A 528 -4.88 -12.40 15.12
C CYS A 528 -6.07 -13.38 15.22
N GLU A 529 -6.99 -13.16 16.15
CA GLU A 529 -8.17 -14.00 16.34
C GLU A 529 -9.10 -13.96 15.12
N GLY A 530 -9.38 -12.77 14.59
CA GLY A 530 -10.21 -12.57 13.41
C GLY A 530 -9.62 -13.24 12.18
N ARG A 531 -8.35 -12.98 11.86
CA ARG A 531 -7.67 -13.59 10.70
C ARG A 531 -7.69 -15.10 10.77
N THR A 532 -7.33 -15.68 11.92
CA THR A 532 -7.24 -17.14 12.10
C THR A 532 -8.61 -17.81 11.99
N LYS A 533 -9.64 -17.28 12.66
CA LYS A 533 -10.99 -17.86 12.64
C LYS A 533 -11.64 -17.75 11.26
N ILE A 534 -11.50 -16.61 10.57
CA ILE A 534 -12.00 -16.43 9.20
C ILE A 534 -11.32 -17.43 8.27
N ALA A 535 -9.97 -17.52 8.30
CA ALA A 535 -9.21 -18.41 7.44
C ALA A 535 -9.56 -19.89 7.67
N LEU A 536 -9.72 -20.31 8.92
CA LEU A 536 -10.17 -21.69 9.24
C LEU A 536 -11.57 -21.96 8.72
N ALA A 537 -12.50 -21.02 8.88
CA ALA A 537 -13.87 -21.18 8.38
C ALA A 537 -13.89 -21.23 6.83
N PHE A 538 -13.04 -20.47 6.14
CA PHE A 538 -12.87 -20.60 4.69
C PHE A 538 -12.33 -21.99 4.31
N ASN A 539 -11.31 -22.47 5.05
CA ASN A 539 -10.73 -23.78 4.79
C ASN A 539 -11.75 -24.91 4.99
N ASP A 540 -12.62 -24.82 6.01
CA ASP A 540 -13.69 -25.77 6.24
C ASP A 540 -14.77 -25.69 5.14
N ALA A 541 -15.10 -24.49 4.66
CA ALA A 541 -16.05 -24.29 3.55
C ALA A 541 -15.52 -24.87 2.22
N ILE A 542 -14.20 -24.78 1.97
CA ILE A 542 -13.57 -25.44 0.82
C ILE A 542 -13.64 -26.97 0.99
N ARG A 543 -13.31 -27.49 2.19
CA ARG A 543 -13.37 -28.92 2.50
C ARG A 543 -14.76 -29.51 2.29
N SER A 544 -15.80 -28.79 2.68
CA SER A 544 -17.20 -29.22 2.51
C SER A 544 -17.71 -29.05 1.07
N GLY A 545 -17.01 -28.36 0.20
CA GLY A 545 -17.45 -28.04 -1.15
C GLY A 545 -18.42 -26.85 -1.22
N GLU A 546 -18.64 -26.13 -0.13
CA GLU A 546 -19.42 -24.88 -0.09
C GLU A 546 -18.75 -23.76 -0.88
N ILE A 547 -17.43 -23.72 -0.88
CA ILE A 547 -16.57 -22.90 -1.75
C ILE A 547 -15.89 -23.82 -2.74
N THR A 548 -15.96 -23.47 -4.03
CA THR A 548 -15.67 -24.40 -5.13
C THR A 548 -14.21 -24.52 -5.55
N ALA A 549 -13.33 -23.68 -5.01
CA ALA A 549 -11.89 -23.67 -5.32
C ALA A 549 -11.05 -23.19 -4.11
N PRO A 550 -9.73 -23.37 -4.14
CA PRO A 550 -8.85 -22.78 -3.15
C PRO A 550 -8.99 -21.26 -3.03
N ILE A 551 -8.61 -20.73 -1.88
CA ILE A 551 -8.53 -19.30 -1.60
C ILE A 551 -7.06 -18.93 -1.37
N VAL A 552 -6.63 -17.80 -1.93
CA VAL A 552 -5.37 -17.16 -1.57
C VAL A 552 -5.64 -16.18 -0.44
N LEU A 553 -4.95 -16.36 0.67
CA LEU A 553 -4.88 -15.41 1.78
C LEU A 553 -3.62 -14.57 1.68
N GLY A 554 -3.68 -13.34 2.17
CA GLY A 554 -2.53 -12.47 2.31
C GLY A 554 -2.87 -11.25 3.14
N ARG A 555 -1.94 -10.33 3.22
CA ARG A 555 -2.15 -9.02 3.82
C ARG A 555 -1.51 -7.93 2.98
N ASP A 556 -1.82 -6.68 3.26
CA ASP A 556 -1.00 -5.57 2.81
C ASP A 556 0.33 -5.58 3.58
N HIS A 557 1.40 -5.13 2.97
CA HIS A 557 2.65 -4.94 3.69
C HIS A 557 2.55 -3.81 4.73
N HIS A 558 1.70 -2.81 4.49
CA HIS A 558 1.25 -1.83 5.47
C HIS A 558 0.45 -2.53 6.58
N ASP A 559 1.14 -3.01 7.60
CA ASP A 559 0.56 -3.88 8.65
C ASP A 559 1.26 -3.68 9.99
N VAL A 560 0.77 -4.39 11.01
CA VAL A 560 1.31 -4.42 12.37
C VAL A 560 2.76 -4.90 12.43
N SER A 561 3.14 -5.88 11.60
CA SER A 561 4.45 -6.54 11.61
C SER A 561 5.25 -6.38 10.33
N GLY A 562 4.58 -6.20 9.19
CA GLY A 562 5.19 -6.36 7.87
C GLY A 562 6.10 -5.25 7.42
N THR A 563 6.13 -4.09 8.08
CA THR A 563 6.82 -2.90 7.57
C THR A 563 7.51 -2.13 8.66
N ASP A 564 8.81 -1.91 8.47
CA ASP A 564 9.62 -0.92 9.18
C ASP A 564 9.77 0.32 8.30
N SER A 565 9.10 1.41 8.69
CA SER A 565 9.11 2.70 8.01
C SER A 565 9.04 3.83 9.05
N PRO A 566 10.15 4.56 9.28
CA PRO A 566 10.27 5.53 10.38
C PRO A 566 9.22 6.64 10.39
N PHE A 567 8.73 7.00 9.20
CA PHE A 567 7.78 8.11 9.02
C PHE A 567 6.37 7.65 8.64
N ARG A 568 6.10 6.33 8.64
CA ARG A 568 4.81 5.76 8.31
C ARG A 568 4.41 4.65 9.30
N GLU A 569 4.69 3.36 9.02
CA GLU A 569 4.21 2.22 9.81
C GLU A 569 4.82 2.12 11.19
N THR A 570 6.05 2.56 11.37
CA THR A 570 6.74 2.57 12.68
C THR A 570 6.87 3.98 13.29
N SER A 571 6.12 4.96 12.77
CA SER A 571 6.16 6.35 13.25
C SER A 571 5.69 6.52 14.69
N ASN A 572 4.86 5.61 15.21
CA ASN A 572 4.43 5.60 16.62
C ASN A 572 5.33 4.77 17.54
N ILE A 573 6.55 4.43 17.11
CA ILE A 573 7.57 3.76 17.92
C ILE A 573 8.61 4.82 18.34
N TYR A 574 8.73 5.06 19.66
CA TYR A 574 9.44 6.21 20.20
C TYR A 574 10.72 5.87 20.94
N ASP A 575 11.12 4.60 21.02
CA ASP A 575 12.34 4.13 21.70
C ASP A 575 13.63 4.26 20.86
N GLY A 576 13.53 4.85 19.67
CA GLY A 576 14.62 5.00 18.70
C GLY A 576 14.72 3.87 17.68
N SER A 577 14.11 2.73 17.93
CA SER A 577 14.22 1.54 17.07
C SER A 577 13.37 1.62 15.78
N ARG A 578 12.55 2.66 15.60
CA ARG A 578 11.81 2.88 14.35
C ARG A 578 12.68 2.94 13.09
N PHE A 579 14.00 3.18 13.26
CA PHE A 579 14.97 3.23 12.17
C PHE A 579 15.63 1.87 11.87
N THR A 580 15.24 0.80 12.56
CA THR A 580 15.73 -0.56 12.33
C THR A 580 14.72 -1.34 11.49
N ALA A 581 15.18 -2.37 10.76
CA ALA A 581 14.35 -3.20 9.89
C ALA A 581 14.19 -4.65 10.42
N ASP A 582 14.52 -4.88 11.68
CA ASP A 582 14.52 -6.23 12.25
C ASP A 582 13.13 -6.84 12.29
N MET A 583 12.08 -6.04 12.55
CA MET A 583 10.72 -6.55 12.64
C MET A 583 10.25 -7.12 11.29
N ALA A 584 10.35 -6.39 10.20
CA ALA A 584 9.92 -6.85 8.89
C ALA A 584 10.71 -8.07 8.40
N ILE A 585 12.02 -8.12 8.68
CA ILE A 585 12.88 -9.25 8.32
C ILE A 585 12.51 -10.49 9.14
N GLN A 586 12.38 -10.37 10.48
CA GLN A 586 11.98 -11.48 11.34
C GLN A 586 10.58 -12.00 11.00
N ASN A 587 9.66 -11.10 10.67
CA ASN A 587 8.30 -11.43 10.27
C ASN A 587 8.30 -12.37 9.06
N VAL A 588 8.97 -11.98 7.96
CA VAL A 588 9.06 -12.76 6.73
C VAL A 588 9.77 -14.10 6.93
N ILE A 589 10.86 -14.14 7.71
CA ILE A 589 11.55 -15.39 8.04
C ILE A 589 10.59 -16.34 8.78
N GLY A 590 9.86 -15.84 9.77
CA GLY A 590 8.94 -16.64 10.55
C GLY A 590 7.73 -17.13 9.76
N ASP A 591 7.20 -16.34 8.83
CA ASP A 591 6.16 -16.75 7.89
C ASP A 591 6.65 -17.87 6.98
N ALA A 592 7.89 -17.73 6.47
CA ALA A 592 8.49 -18.72 5.56
C ALA A 592 8.51 -20.12 6.13
N PHE A 593 8.90 -20.30 7.39
CA PHE A 593 8.97 -21.67 7.96
C PHE A 593 7.73 -22.08 8.76
N ARG A 594 6.62 -21.32 8.66
CA ARG A 594 5.31 -21.68 9.24
C ARG A 594 4.24 -21.96 8.19
N GLY A 595 4.62 -22.13 6.93
CA GLY A 595 3.73 -22.62 5.87
C GLY A 595 3.13 -21.52 4.97
N ALA A 596 3.72 -20.33 4.91
CA ALA A 596 3.42 -19.39 3.83
C ALA A 596 3.70 -20.04 2.47
N THR A 597 2.79 -19.91 1.52
CA THR A 597 2.99 -20.47 0.17
C THR A 597 4.05 -19.71 -0.60
N TRP A 598 4.13 -18.41 -0.40
CA TRP A 598 5.26 -17.59 -0.83
C TRP A 598 5.49 -16.44 0.14
N VAL A 599 6.72 -15.97 0.18
CA VAL A 599 7.13 -14.82 0.97
C VAL A 599 7.91 -13.83 0.14
N SER A 600 7.89 -12.57 0.55
CA SER A 600 8.63 -11.50 -0.12
C SER A 600 9.14 -10.48 0.88
N ILE A 601 10.32 -9.90 0.57
CA ILE A 601 10.86 -8.75 1.29
C ILE A 601 11.41 -7.72 0.30
N HIS A 602 11.14 -6.45 0.57
CA HIS A 602 11.43 -5.36 -0.35
C HIS A 602 12.04 -4.16 0.37
N ASN A 603 12.92 -3.47 -0.33
CA ASN A 603 13.22 -2.06 -0.05
C ASN A 603 12.33 -1.21 -0.95
N GLY A 604 11.60 -0.27 -0.35
CA GLY A 604 10.71 0.62 -1.06
C GLY A 604 9.24 0.43 -0.69
N GLY A 605 8.50 1.51 -0.78
CA GLY A 605 7.07 1.58 -0.45
C GLY A 605 6.51 2.96 -0.73
N GLY A 606 5.36 3.31 -0.16
CA GLY A 606 4.68 4.58 -0.38
C GLY A 606 5.46 5.84 0.05
N VAL A 607 6.49 5.68 0.88
CA VAL A 607 7.38 6.78 1.33
C VAL A 607 8.69 6.88 0.53
N GLY A 608 8.86 6.03 -0.48
CA GLY A 608 10.01 6.08 -1.39
C GLY A 608 11.00 4.94 -1.23
N TRP A 609 11.85 4.79 -2.22
CA TRP A 609 12.95 3.84 -2.23
C TRP A 609 14.02 4.26 -1.23
N GLY A 610 14.45 3.35 -0.37
CA GLY A 610 15.40 3.62 0.70
C GLY A 610 14.81 4.09 2.02
N GLU A 611 13.52 4.39 2.05
CA GLU A 611 12.82 4.92 3.22
C GLU A 611 12.05 3.83 4.01
N VAL A 612 12.02 2.59 3.50
CA VAL A 612 11.19 1.51 4.07
C VAL A 612 11.71 0.13 3.69
N ILE A 613 11.70 -0.79 4.64
CA ILE A 613 11.80 -2.23 4.43
C ILE A 613 10.46 -2.84 4.77
N ASN A 614 9.91 -3.63 3.84
CA ASN A 614 8.61 -4.26 4.04
C ASN A 614 8.57 -5.67 3.48
N GLY A 615 7.74 -6.50 4.07
CA GLY A 615 7.56 -7.88 3.66
C GLY A 615 6.11 -8.33 3.77
N GLY A 616 5.82 -9.41 3.09
CA GLY A 616 4.52 -10.02 3.09
C GLY A 616 4.54 -11.46 2.61
N PHE A 617 3.37 -12.06 2.62
CA PHE A 617 3.17 -13.45 2.24
C PHE A 617 1.93 -13.60 1.36
N GLY A 618 1.86 -14.73 0.67
CA GLY A 618 0.62 -15.32 0.21
C GLY A 618 0.50 -16.75 0.75
N MET A 619 -0.71 -17.15 1.11
CA MET A 619 -1.03 -18.49 1.60
C MET A 619 -2.21 -19.06 0.82
N VAL A 620 -2.01 -20.18 0.15
CA VAL A 620 -3.08 -20.93 -0.50
C VAL A 620 -3.69 -21.88 0.52
N ILE A 621 -5.00 -21.78 0.71
CA ILE A 621 -5.78 -22.74 1.50
C ILE A 621 -6.69 -23.53 0.59
N ASP A 622 -6.72 -24.87 0.79
CA ASP A 622 -7.31 -25.83 -0.14
C ASP A 622 -8.26 -26.84 0.51
N GLY A 623 -8.64 -26.59 1.77
CA GLY A 623 -9.50 -27.48 2.55
C GLY A 623 -8.75 -28.58 3.30
N SER A 624 -7.43 -28.65 3.17
CA SER A 624 -6.60 -29.70 3.81
C SER A 624 -6.34 -29.43 5.30
N ASP A 625 -5.90 -30.47 6.01
CA ASP A 625 -5.44 -30.36 7.39
C ASP A 625 -4.10 -29.62 7.49
N ASP A 626 -3.25 -29.75 6.47
CA ASP A 626 -2.01 -28.98 6.38
C ASP A 626 -2.31 -27.48 6.27
N ALA A 627 -3.26 -27.07 5.43
CA ALA A 627 -3.70 -25.68 5.37
C ALA A 627 -4.22 -25.19 6.74
N ALA A 628 -5.03 -25.98 7.43
CA ALA A 628 -5.51 -25.63 8.76
C ALA A 628 -4.38 -25.49 9.80
N ARG A 629 -3.34 -26.34 9.73
CA ARG A 629 -2.15 -26.25 10.57
C ARG A 629 -1.36 -24.97 10.29
N HIS A 630 -1.10 -24.67 9.03
CA HIS A 630 -0.38 -23.48 8.57
C HIS A 630 -1.12 -22.20 8.98
N ILE A 631 -2.44 -22.13 8.81
CA ILE A 631 -3.28 -21.00 9.25
C ILE A 631 -3.03 -20.70 10.73
N ARG A 632 -3.11 -21.72 11.60
CA ARG A 632 -2.95 -21.51 13.05
C ARG A 632 -1.55 -21.05 13.44
N GLN A 633 -0.52 -21.51 12.76
CA GLN A 633 0.87 -21.21 13.12
C GLN A 633 1.35 -19.90 12.50
N MET A 634 1.10 -19.72 11.20
CA MET A 634 1.67 -18.61 10.44
C MET A 634 0.91 -17.32 10.73
N LEU A 635 -0.43 -17.29 10.69
CA LEU A 635 -1.19 -16.07 10.97
C LEU A 635 -1.04 -15.63 12.43
N PHE A 636 -0.82 -16.56 13.35
CA PHE A 636 -0.50 -16.24 14.73
C PHE A 636 0.84 -15.50 14.84
N TRP A 637 1.87 -16.03 14.21
CA TRP A 637 3.19 -15.41 14.19
C TRP A 637 3.16 -14.05 13.49
N ASP A 638 2.58 -13.99 12.29
CA ASP A 638 2.55 -12.80 11.47
C ASP A 638 2.01 -11.56 12.18
N VAL A 639 1.04 -11.74 13.08
CA VAL A 639 0.47 -10.64 13.87
C VAL A 639 1.25 -10.42 15.17
N ASN A 640 1.49 -11.48 15.94
CA ASN A 640 2.02 -11.33 17.30
C ASN A 640 3.49 -10.93 17.35
N ASN A 641 4.27 -11.21 16.32
CA ASN A 641 5.62 -10.69 16.17
C ASN A 641 5.64 -9.16 16.25
N GLY A 642 4.79 -8.47 15.51
CA GLY A 642 4.70 -7.01 15.53
C GLY A 642 4.11 -6.45 16.82
N ILE A 643 3.10 -7.12 17.41
CA ILE A 643 2.56 -6.72 18.72
C ILE A 643 3.64 -6.81 19.79
N ALA A 644 4.42 -7.89 19.83
CA ALA A 644 5.52 -8.07 20.78
C ALA A 644 6.56 -6.96 20.64
N ARG A 645 6.95 -6.63 19.39
CA ARG A 645 7.88 -5.56 19.07
C ARG A 645 7.35 -4.19 19.54
N ARG A 646 6.08 -3.87 19.27
CA ARG A 646 5.44 -2.62 19.70
C ARG A 646 5.27 -2.55 21.22
N SER A 647 4.96 -3.70 21.86
CA SER A 647 4.92 -3.82 23.31
C SER A 647 6.28 -3.50 23.93
N TRP A 648 7.37 -4.07 23.39
CA TRP A 648 8.72 -3.77 23.85
C TRP A 648 9.08 -2.29 23.71
N ALA A 649 8.59 -1.62 22.65
CA ALA A 649 8.73 -0.18 22.48
C ALA A 649 7.83 0.66 23.41
N ARG A 650 7.11 0.03 24.32
CA ARG A 650 6.24 0.64 25.35
C ARG A 650 4.92 1.20 24.83
N ASN A 651 4.45 0.78 23.66
CA ASN A 651 3.12 1.14 23.15
C ASN A 651 2.06 0.49 24.04
N ASP A 652 1.17 1.28 24.65
CA ASP A 652 0.22 0.81 25.66
C ASP A 652 -0.81 -0.18 25.08
N GLY A 653 -1.35 0.07 23.90
CA GLY A 653 -2.25 -0.86 23.21
C GLY A 653 -1.60 -2.22 22.97
N ALA A 654 -0.34 -2.22 22.52
CA ALA A 654 0.41 -3.45 22.25
C ALA A 654 0.74 -4.22 23.52
N ARG A 655 1.04 -3.53 24.62
CA ARG A 655 1.23 -4.16 25.95
C ARG A 655 -0.05 -4.85 26.42
N THR A 656 -1.20 -4.21 26.25
CA THR A 656 -2.50 -4.80 26.57
C THR A 656 -2.82 -5.99 25.68
N ALA A 657 -2.59 -5.85 24.35
CA ALA A 657 -2.85 -6.90 23.39
C ALA A 657 -1.98 -8.15 23.64
N ILE A 658 -0.68 -7.98 23.85
CA ILE A 658 0.21 -9.12 24.07
C ILE A 658 -0.02 -9.82 25.42
N ALA A 659 -0.36 -9.08 26.46
CA ALA A 659 -0.73 -9.66 27.74
C ALA A 659 -2.00 -10.52 27.64
N ARG A 660 -3.00 -10.05 26.88
CA ARG A 660 -4.22 -10.81 26.56
C ARG A 660 -3.90 -12.08 25.78
N GLU A 661 -2.98 -12.00 24.82
CA GLU A 661 -2.59 -13.15 24.01
C GLU A 661 -1.80 -14.19 24.79
N MET A 662 -0.87 -13.78 25.66
CA MET A 662 -0.17 -14.69 26.59
C MET A 662 -1.14 -15.42 27.54
N ALA A 663 -2.20 -14.73 27.98
CA ALA A 663 -3.22 -15.37 28.85
C ALA A 663 -4.07 -16.44 28.13
N ARG A 664 -4.18 -16.36 26.80
CA ARG A 664 -5.01 -17.23 25.95
C ARG A 664 -4.24 -18.38 25.31
N THR A 665 -2.94 -18.18 25.08
CA THR A 665 -2.10 -19.08 24.27
C THR A 665 -1.09 -19.79 25.14
N PRO A 666 -1.32 -21.07 25.51
CA PRO A 666 -0.36 -21.85 26.27
C PRO A 666 1.01 -21.92 25.57
N GLY A 667 2.08 -21.63 26.28
CA GLY A 667 3.44 -21.65 25.77
C GLY A 667 3.89 -20.37 25.05
N LEU A 668 3.03 -19.36 24.95
CA LEU A 668 3.47 -18.03 24.54
C LEU A 668 4.05 -17.29 25.74
N GLU A 669 5.33 -16.97 25.64
CA GLU A 669 6.04 -16.16 26.64
C GLU A 669 6.71 -15.00 25.91
N VAL A 670 6.32 -13.76 26.21
CA VAL A 670 6.85 -12.54 25.60
C VAL A 670 7.46 -11.65 26.67
N THR A 671 8.67 -11.18 26.42
CA THR A 671 9.32 -10.19 27.29
C THR A 671 8.58 -8.86 27.20
N VAL A 672 8.02 -8.42 28.32
CA VAL A 672 7.34 -7.14 28.43
C VAL A 672 8.24 -6.09 29.10
N PRO A 673 8.16 -4.80 28.74
CA PRO A 673 9.01 -3.79 29.32
C PRO A 673 8.56 -3.42 30.75
N ASN A 674 9.54 -3.23 31.65
CA ASN A 674 9.32 -2.47 32.87
C ASN A 674 9.39 -0.98 32.54
N LEU A 675 8.40 -0.21 33.03
CA LEU A 675 8.37 1.23 32.79
C LEU A 675 9.30 1.93 33.80
N ALA A 676 10.19 2.77 33.27
CA ALA A 676 11.05 3.60 34.09
C ALA A 676 10.32 4.88 34.52
N ASP A 677 10.67 5.40 35.69
CA ASP A 677 10.22 6.72 36.15
C ASP A 677 10.95 7.83 35.37
N GLU A 678 10.23 8.52 34.52
CA GLU A 678 10.76 9.61 33.70
C GLU A 678 11.33 10.77 34.56
N THR A 679 10.73 11.03 35.72
CA THR A 679 11.22 12.08 36.63
C THR A 679 12.58 11.73 37.20
N LEU A 680 12.72 10.45 37.61
CA LEU A 680 14.00 9.93 38.08
C LEU A 680 15.09 10.00 37.01
N ILE A 681 14.78 9.56 35.79
CA ILE A 681 15.73 9.57 34.67
C ILE A 681 16.20 11.00 34.37
N ARG A 682 15.26 11.95 34.28
CA ARG A 682 15.60 13.38 34.01
C ARG A 682 16.45 13.95 35.12
N ALA A 683 16.15 13.68 36.37
CA ALA A 683 16.94 14.15 37.52
C ALA A 683 18.37 13.59 37.48
N VAL A 684 18.54 12.31 37.17
CA VAL A 684 19.87 11.68 37.04
C VAL A 684 20.70 12.31 35.92
N ILE A 685 20.10 12.52 34.74
CA ILE A 685 20.81 13.15 33.59
C ILE A 685 21.20 14.59 33.90
N LEU A 686 20.28 15.40 34.48
CA LEU A 686 20.60 16.78 34.85
C LEU A 686 21.74 16.85 35.86
N SER A 687 21.73 16.01 36.90
CA SER A 687 22.81 15.97 37.89
C SER A 687 24.15 15.50 37.31
N ALA A 688 24.13 14.66 36.28
CA ALA A 688 25.35 14.21 35.58
C ALA A 688 25.96 15.34 34.70
N VAL A 689 25.09 16.12 34.02
CA VAL A 689 25.50 17.28 33.23
C VAL A 689 26.10 18.37 34.13
N GLU A 690 25.45 18.70 35.26
CA GLU A 690 25.99 19.67 36.24
C GLU A 690 27.37 19.29 36.81
N LYS A 691 27.63 17.98 36.98
CA LYS A 691 28.95 17.50 37.44
C LYS A 691 30.04 17.48 36.36
N SER A 692 29.64 17.59 35.08
CA SER A 692 30.59 17.62 33.95
C SER A 692 30.95 19.02 33.45
N LEU A 693 30.28 20.06 33.96
CA LEU A 693 30.58 21.48 33.82
C LEU A 693 31.42 21.99 35.01
#